data_1295d157fc8eec62ecd10b0e1f137b22
#
_entry.id   1295d157fc8eec62ecd10b0e1f137b22
#
_cell.length_a   1.000
_cell.length_b   1.000
_cell.length_c   1.000
_cell.angle_alpha   90.00
_cell.angle_beta   90.00
_cell.angle_gamma   90.00
#
_symmetry.space_group_name_H-M   'P 1'
#
loop_
_entity.id
_entity.type
_entity.pdbx_description
1 polymer ?
#
loop_
_entity_poly.entity_id
_entity_poly.type
_entity_poly.pdbx_seq_one_letter_code
_entity_poly.pdbx_strand_id
1 'polypeptide(L)'
;MRTKILSLIAIVTLSFALNAQIDRSKMPKPGPDPVVKLGNAEKFTLENGMTVIMVENHKLPRASANLTIDNKPVFEGEIAGVSSMMGSLLGRGTVNISKDAFNEKVDYLGANVSFFSAGAFASSLKRYFPEVLELMADGVKNSQFTKEEFDKEVKVTLDGIKSGEKSVTNIARRVESALNYGKNHPFGEFVTKASVNKITLENVKTFYKTYYKPNNAYLVIEGDINPKEIKELVTLLFKDWANGIIPTQEITKPTNVSTTEINFVNMPNAVQSEIAIINNIDLKLGDKDYYAALLANQILGGGGTARLFQNLREDKAYTYGSYSSVSQSRDAAIFKATASVRNMVTDSSVVELQKEITKIRYQKASAEELKNVKEKYIGSFVMDVQKPRTAANYALNIARYNLPSDFYANYIENINAVTIADVQNAAIKYFKGDKARIVVTGKGIEVLKNLEKGDYVIKYFDKKGNPTVKPAMTMPIPEGMTAENVINKYIEAIGGKEKVMAVKTIMIVSNATVQGTPLLMTMKSAAPNKTSQVISVMGNTFQKAVFDGEKGYEESRGQRKEMEGDNLEKAKGKNALFGDLNYTTGELVRIEPLEGKNAVVVKYDDAEIFYDMATGLKVKSIKTMKTPDGKEVKMPTTFSDYKAVNGILFPHAVAQKSGPMDLNFTVSEIKINEGVTDEDFK
;
A
#
# COMPACT_ATOMS: atom_id res chain seq x y z
N MET A 1 -75.33 -7.36 -16.70
CA MET A 1 -74.51 -8.21 -17.56
C MET A 1 -73.14 -7.62 -17.85
N ARG A 2 -73.01 -6.32 -18.21
CA ARG A 2 -71.71 -5.70 -18.55
C ARG A 2 -70.66 -5.73 -17.42
N THR A 3 -71.07 -5.55 -16.15
CA THR A 3 -70.16 -5.60 -15.00
C THR A 3 -69.64 -7.02 -14.70
N LYS A 4 -70.40 -8.08 -14.91
CA LYS A 4 -69.93 -9.46 -14.74
C LYS A 4 -68.95 -9.90 -15.83
N ILE A 5 -69.08 -9.35 -17.04
CA ILE A 5 -68.15 -9.62 -18.16
C ILE A 5 -66.81 -8.89 -17.90
N LEU A 6 -66.84 -7.66 -17.41
CA LEU A 6 -65.61 -6.90 -17.03
C LEU A 6 -64.84 -7.55 -15.87
N SER A 7 -65.58 -8.11 -14.87
CA SER A 7 -64.94 -8.85 -13.79
C SER A 7 -64.33 -10.18 -14.25
N LEU A 8 -64.95 -10.86 -15.22
CA LEU A 8 -64.39 -12.09 -15.75
C LEU A 8 -63.13 -11.82 -16.65
N ILE A 9 -63.13 -10.74 -17.42
CA ILE A 9 -61.97 -10.31 -18.19
C ILE A 9 -60.81 -9.88 -17.25
N ALA A 10 -61.09 -9.19 -16.17
CA ALA A 10 -60.07 -8.81 -15.16
C ALA A 10 -59.46 -10.03 -14.45
N ILE A 11 -60.27 -11.07 -14.16
CA ILE A 11 -59.76 -12.31 -13.53
C ILE A 11 -58.91 -13.12 -14.54
N VAL A 12 -59.27 -13.15 -15.81
CA VAL A 12 -58.52 -13.84 -16.86
C VAL A 12 -57.20 -13.11 -17.18
N THR A 13 -57.17 -11.77 -17.15
CA THR A 13 -55.95 -11.01 -17.33
C THR A 13 -54.99 -11.09 -16.13
N LEU A 14 -55.53 -11.21 -14.90
CA LEU A 14 -54.71 -11.47 -13.70
C LEU A 14 -54.04 -12.86 -13.77
N SER A 15 -54.72 -13.87 -14.29
CA SER A 15 -54.13 -15.23 -14.42
C SER A 15 -53.01 -15.33 -15.44
N PHE A 16 -52.96 -14.47 -16.43
CA PHE A 16 -51.84 -14.37 -17.38
C PHE A 16 -50.63 -13.62 -16.79
N ALA A 17 -50.85 -12.70 -15.85
CA ALA A 17 -49.77 -11.99 -15.16
C ALA A 17 -48.99 -12.88 -14.19
N LEU A 18 -49.58 -13.94 -13.65
CA LEU A 18 -48.93 -14.87 -12.72
C LEU A 18 -47.91 -15.81 -13.40
N ASN A 19 -47.95 -15.97 -14.72
CA ASN A 19 -46.96 -16.76 -15.45
C ASN A 19 -45.76 -15.95 -15.94
N ALA A 20 -45.74 -14.64 -15.70
CA ALA A 20 -44.64 -13.77 -16.10
C ALA A 20 -43.55 -13.60 -14.97
N GLN A 21 -43.71 -14.29 -13.85
CA GLN A 21 -42.65 -14.29 -12.81
C GLN A 21 -41.49 -15.17 -13.32
N ILE A 22 -40.40 -14.50 -13.66
CA ILE A 22 -39.14 -15.17 -13.94
C ILE A 22 -38.80 -16.05 -12.75
N ASP A 23 -38.72 -17.37 -12.95
CA ASP A 23 -38.25 -18.31 -11.92
C ASP A 23 -36.78 -18.01 -11.58
N ARG A 24 -36.58 -17.20 -10.55
CA ARG A 24 -35.25 -16.80 -10.07
C ARG A 24 -34.48 -17.93 -9.40
N SER A 25 -35.10 -19.09 -9.20
CA SER A 25 -34.41 -20.28 -8.70
C SER A 25 -33.59 -20.99 -9.78
N LYS A 26 -33.85 -20.66 -11.04
CA LYS A 26 -33.11 -21.21 -12.19
C LYS A 26 -32.27 -20.12 -12.85
N MET A 27 -30.99 -20.37 -12.98
CA MET A 27 -30.14 -19.50 -13.79
C MET A 27 -30.63 -19.48 -15.25
N PRO A 28 -30.67 -18.31 -15.89
CA PRO A 28 -30.92 -18.23 -17.34
C PRO A 28 -29.91 -19.11 -18.09
N LYS A 29 -30.37 -19.77 -19.14
CA LYS A 29 -29.44 -20.48 -20.03
C LYS A 29 -28.47 -19.46 -20.64
N PRO A 30 -27.17 -19.74 -20.68
CA PRO A 30 -26.22 -18.86 -21.36
C PRO A 30 -26.65 -18.69 -22.83
N GLY A 31 -26.56 -17.45 -23.30
CA GLY A 31 -26.69 -17.16 -24.74
C GLY A 31 -25.51 -17.76 -25.53
N PRO A 32 -25.56 -17.68 -26.87
CA PRO A 32 -24.38 -18.02 -27.68
C PRO A 32 -23.21 -17.12 -27.33
N ASP A 33 -21.99 -17.64 -27.49
CA ASP A 33 -20.79 -16.86 -27.27
C ASP A 33 -20.82 -15.55 -28.05
N PRO A 34 -20.58 -14.41 -27.43
CA PRO A 34 -20.68 -13.12 -28.09
C PRO A 34 -19.59 -12.96 -29.15
N VAL A 35 -20.01 -12.56 -30.37
CA VAL A 35 -19.06 -12.16 -31.40
C VAL A 35 -18.48 -10.79 -31.05
N VAL A 36 -17.23 -10.75 -30.69
CA VAL A 36 -16.53 -9.52 -30.35
C VAL A 36 -16.01 -8.84 -31.61
N LYS A 37 -16.56 -7.68 -31.92
CA LYS A 37 -16.00 -6.79 -32.94
C LYS A 37 -15.06 -5.82 -32.24
N LEU A 38 -13.76 -6.03 -32.41
CA LEU A 38 -12.77 -5.04 -32.04
C LEU A 38 -12.93 -3.83 -32.97
N GLY A 39 -12.96 -2.61 -32.42
CA GLY A 39 -13.00 -1.40 -33.24
C GLY A 39 -11.80 -1.34 -34.19
N ASN A 40 -12.00 -0.79 -35.36
CA ASN A 40 -10.91 -0.62 -36.33
C ASN A 40 -9.92 0.41 -35.76
N ALA A 41 -8.68 -0.01 -35.55
CA ALA A 41 -7.58 0.87 -35.18
C ALA A 41 -6.83 1.27 -36.45
N GLU A 42 -6.78 2.56 -36.75
CA GLU A 42 -5.89 3.08 -37.79
C GLU A 42 -4.49 3.28 -37.23
N LYS A 43 -3.48 2.84 -37.99
CA LYS A 43 -2.08 2.93 -37.58
C LYS A 43 -1.25 3.59 -38.70
N PHE A 44 -0.39 4.54 -38.31
CA PHE A 44 0.65 5.10 -39.18
C PHE A 44 1.91 5.42 -38.37
N THR A 45 3.00 5.66 -39.06
CA THR A 45 4.29 6.03 -38.43
C THR A 45 4.76 7.35 -39.02
N LEU A 46 5.18 8.26 -38.16
CA LEU A 46 5.82 9.53 -38.56
C LEU A 46 7.25 9.29 -39.06
N GLU A 47 7.79 10.23 -39.81
CA GLU A 47 9.16 10.18 -40.31
C GLU A 47 10.21 10.06 -39.20
N ASN A 48 9.93 10.62 -38.01
CA ASN A 48 10.79 10.50 -36.84
C ASN A 48 10.72 9.16 -36.11
N GLY A 49 9.89 8.22 -36.61
CA GLY A 49 9.74 6.87 -36.08
C GLY A 49 8.60 6.68 -35.06
N MET A 50 7.91 7.75 -34.61
CA MET A 50 6.78 7.61 -33.68
C MET A 50 5.62 6.88 -34.35
N THR A 51 5.13 5.83 -33.71
CA THR A 51 3.94 5.10 -34.17
C THR A 51 2.68 5.70 -33.54
N VAL A 52 1.71 6.02 -34.39
CA VAL A 52 0.42 6.56 -33.98
C VAL A 52 -0.67 5.53 -34.24
N ILE A 53 -1.53 5.33 -33.25
CA ILE A 53 -2.69 4.42 -33.30
C ILE A 53 -3.92 5.23 -32.94
N MET A 54 -4.95 5.19 -33.79
CA MET A 54 -6.20 5.92 -33.59
C MET A 54 -7.38 4.97 -33.51
N VAL A 55 -8.28 5.18 -32.56
CA VAL A 55 -9.52 4.43 -32.37
C VAL A 55 -10.69 5.39 -32.28
N GLU A 56 -11.49 5.46 -33.34
CA GLU A 56 -12.66 6.32 -33.42
C GLU A 56 -13.83 5.76 -32.61
N ASN A 57 -14.45 6.61 -31.78
CA ASN A 57 -15.64 6.26 -31.01
C ASN A 57 -16.45 7.51 -30.64
N HIS A 58 -17.65 7.64 -31.22
CA HIS A 58 -18.53 8.79 -31.07
C HIS A 58 -19.60 8.65 -29.98
N LYS A 59 -19.50 7.65 -29.08
CA LYS A 59 -20.49 7.44 -28.01
C LYS A 59 -20.54 8.60 -26.99
N LEU A 60 -19.41 9.22 -26.76
CA LEU A 60 -19.26 10.38 -25.86
C LEU A 60 -18.41 11.45 -26.55
N PRO A 61 -18.73 12.75 -26.39
CA PRO A 61 -17.98 13.85 -27.00
C PRO A 61 -16.65 14.12 -26.26
N ARG A 62 -15.81 13.11 -26.15
CA ARG A 62 -14.51 13.13 -25.45
C ARG A 62 -13.45 12.44 -26.26
N ALA A 63 -12.21 12.92 -26.13
CA ALA A 63 -11.05 12.27 -26.69
C ALA A 63 -9.92 12.20 -25.68
N SER A 64 -9.05 11.22 -25.85
CA SER A 64 -7.83 11.06 -25.05
C SER A 64 -6.64 10.65 -25.91
N ALA A 65 -5.45 11.04 -25.45
CA ALA A 65 -4.18 10.63 -26.02
C ALA A 65 -3.31 10.00 -24.91
N ASN A 66 -2.72 8.86 -25.22
CA ASN A 66 -1.75 8.18 -24.35
C ASN A 66 -0.45 7.94 -25.11
N LEU A 67 0.60 8.65 -24.72
CA LEU A 67 1.95 8.44 -25.20
C LEU A 67 2.64 7.40 -24.33
N THR A 68 3.25 6.40 -24.96
CA THR A 68 4.07 5.39 -24.30
C THR A 68 5.46 5.38 -24.91
N ILE A 69 6.49 5.60 -24.11
CA ILE A 69 7.89 5.43 -24.49
C ILE A 69 8.30 4.00 -24.15
N ASP A 70 8.51 3.16 -25.14
CA ASP A 70 8.73 1.71 -24.99
C ASP A 70 10.22 1.34 -24.99
N ASN A 71 10.98 1.99 -24.12
CA ASN A 71 12.39 1.64 -23.93
C ASN A 71 12.53 0.30 -23.21
N LYS A 72 13.64 -0.40 -23.48
CA LYS A 72 14.06 -1.50 -22.59
C LYS A 72 14.36 -0.97 -21.19
N PRO A 73 14.19 -1.80 -20.15
CA PRO A 73 14.55 -1.41 -18.79
C PRO A 73 16.01 -0.95 -18.70
N VAL A 74 16.26 0.12 -17.95
CA VAL A 74 17.59 0.72 -17.77
C VAL A 74 17.98 0.56 -16.31
N PHE A 75 19.18 0.01 -16.07
CA PHE A 75 19.80 0.01 -14.75
C PHE A 75 20.46 1.38 -14.51
N GLU A 76 19.98 2.12 -13.51
CA GLU A 76 20.38 3.50 -13.21
C GLU A 76 21.58 3.56 -12.25
N GLY A 77 21.82 2.50 -11.46
CA GLY A 77 22.97 2.33 -10.59
C GLY A 77 23.09 3.39 -9.50
N GLU A 78 24.21 4.14 -9.52
CA GLU A 78 24.50 5.13 -8.47
C GLU A 78 23.52 6.31 -8.41
N ILE A 79 22.80 6.56 -9.50
CA ILE A 79 21.77 7.59 -9.61
C ILE A 79 20.37 6.99 -9.71
N ALA A 80 20.17 5.81 -9.10
CA ALA A 80 18.85 5.15 -9.08
C ALA A 80 17.76 6.12 -8.59
N GLY A 81 16.70 6.26 -9.41
CA GLY A 81 15.61 7.23 -9.24
C GLY A 81 15.66 8.40 -10.22
N VAL A 82 16.69 8.49 -11.09
CA VAL A 82 16.80 9.59 -12.06
C VAL A 82 15.63 9.60 -13.05
N SER A 83 15.19 8.42 -13.54
CA SER A 83 14.03 8.32 -14.44
C SER A 83 12.73 8.75 -13.75
N SER A 84 12.54 8.34 -12.51
CA SER A 84 11.37 8.74 -11.71
C SER A 84 11.38 10.25 -11.46
N MET A 85 12.52 10.82 -11.09
CA MET A 85 12.68 12.26 -10.87
C MET A 85 12.46 13.04 -12.17
N MET A 86 12.97 12.58 -13.29
CA MET A 86 12.70 13.13 -14.62
C MET A 86 11.18 13.13 -14.90
N GLY A 87 10.52 11.99 -14.69
CA GLY A 87 9.06 11.88 -14.87
C GLY A 87 8.26 12.85 -14.00
N SER A 88 8.65 13.04 -12.73
CA SER A 88 8.01 14.00 -11.81
C SER A 88 8.22 15.45 -12.19
N LEU A 89 9.29 15.77 -12.92
CA LEU A 89 9.62 17.13 -13.37
C LEU A 89 9.06 17.45 -14.75
N LEU A 90 8.65 16.46 -15.54
CA LEU A 90 7.98 16.69 -16.81
C LEU A 90 6.67 17.45 -16.61
N GLY A 91 6.39 18.41 -17.51
CA GLY A 91 5.16 19.21 -17.47
C GLY A 91 5.12 20.27 -16.35
N ARG A 92 6.22 20.46 -15.61
CA ARG A 92 6.34 21.57 -14.66
C ARG A 92 6.81 22.87 -15.36
N GLY A 93 6.14 23.21 -16.46
CA GLY A 93 6.51 24.28 -17.38
C GLY A 93 7.33 23.77 -18.57
N THR A 94 7.26 24.53 -19.65
CA THR A 94 8.01 24.28 -20.88
C THR A 94 8.81 25.52 -21.23
N VAL A 95 9.59 25.47 -22.28
CA VAL A 95 10.30 26.66 -22.81
C VAL A 95 9.32 27.71 -23.35
N ASN A 96 8.08 27.32 -23.64
CA ASN A 96 7.04 28.17 -24.24
C ASN A 96 6.03 28.72 -23.24
N ILE A 97 5.79 28.02 -22.14
CA ILE A 97 4.75 28.35 -21.16
C ILE A 97 5.22 28.01 -19.74
N SER A 98 5.00 28.95 -18.80
CA SER A 98 5.34 28.72 -17.39
C SER A 98 4.46 27.64 -16.76
N LYS A 99 4.92 27.03 -15.66
CA LYS A 99 4.18 26.02 -14.92
C LYS A 99 2.76 26.48 -14.51
N ASP A 100 2.65 27.70 -13.98
CA ASP A 100 1.36 28.21 -13.49
C ASP A 100 0.40 28.44 -14.65
N ALA A 101 0.88 29.07 -15.75
CA ALA A 101 0.07 29.28 -16.94
C ALA A 101 -0.31 27.97 -17.65
N PHE A 102 0.56 26.94 -17.59
CA PHE A 102 0.25 25.61 -18.10
C PHE A 102 -0.91 24.97 -17.30
N ASN A 103 -0.82 25.01 -15.97
CA ASN A 103 -1.85 24.45 -15.09
C ASN A 103 -3.17 25.22 -15.23
N GLU A 104 -3.13 26.56 -15.23
CA GLU A 104 -4.31 27.40 -15.44
C GLU A 104 -5.01 27.09 -16.77
N LYS A 105 -4.25 26.89 -17.84
CA LYS A 105 -4.80 26.54 -19.15
C LYS A 105 -5.43 25.14 -19.13
N VAL A 106 -4.81 24.15 -18.51
CA VAL A 106 -5.37 22.79 -18.34
C VAL A 106 -6.68 22.83 -17.55
N ASP A 107 -6.71 23.57 -16.44
CA ASP A 107 -7.89 23.74 -15.59
C ASP A 107 -9.02 24.48 -16.33
N TYR A 108 -8.70 25.57 -17.05
CA TYR A 108 -9.68 26.29 -17.86
C TYR A 108 -10.35 25.45 -18.94
N LEU A 109 -9.57 24.55 -19.58
CA LEU A 109 -10.09 23.62 -20.59
C LEU A 109 -10.85 22.43 -19.98
N GLY A 110 -10.89 22.30 -18.65
CA GLY A 110 -11.47 21.15 -17.96
C GLY A 110 -10.81 19.84 -18.39
N ALA A 111 -9.51 19.89 -18.66
CA ALA A 111 -8.72 18.82 -19.20
C ALA A 111 -7.92 18.10 -18.11
N ASN A 112 -7.39 16.93 -18.46
CA ASN A 112 -6.37 16.26 -17.67
C ASN A 112 -5.14 16.07 -18.57
N VAL A 113 -3.99 16.62 -18.14
CA VAL A 113 -2.70 16.40 -18.79
C VAL A 113 -1.71 15.97 -17.71
N SER A 114 -1.09 14.82 -17.89
CA SER A 114 -0.14 14.25 -16.94
C SER A 114 1.05 13.65 -17.64
N PHE A 115 2.22 13.70 -16.97
CA PHE A 115 3.48 13.20 -17.48
C PHE A 115 4.09 12.21 -16.51
N PHE A 116 4.84 11.25 -17.04
CA PHE A 116 5.54 10.23 -16.27
C PHE A 116 6.79 9.77 -17.02
N SER A 117 7.65 9.02 -16.35
CA SER A 117 8.96 8.63 -16.90
C SER A 117 8.90 7.86 -18.22
N ALA A 118 7.80 7.14 -18.48
CA ALA A 118 7.60 6.34 -19.68
C ALA A 118 6.51 6.88 -20.61
N GLY A 119 6.13 8.17 -20.49
CA GLY A 119 5.14 8.74 -21.39
C GLY A 119 4.34 9.91 -20.85
N ALA A 120 3.16 10.13 -21.44
CA ALA A 120 2.23 11.18 -21.05
C ALA A 120 0.78 10.77 -21.36
N PHE A 121 -0.16 11.40 -20.69
CA PHE A 121 -1.59 11.22 -20.91
C PHE A 121 -2.28 12.57 -21.02
N ALA A 122 -3.24 12.69 -21.97
CA ALA A 122 -4.10 13.85 -22.09
C ALA A 122 -5.54 13.43 -22.36
N SER A 123 -6.51 14.13 -21.81
CA SER A 123 -7.94 13.91 -22.10
C SER A 123 -8.77 15.18 -21.89
N SER A 124 -9.79 15.37 -22.73
CA SER A 124 -10.73 16.48 -22.63
C SER A 124 -12.03 16.20 -23.40
N LEU A 125 -12.92 17.19 -23.39
CA LEU A 125 -14.01 17.22 -24.35
C LEU A 125 -13.45 17.37 -25.78
N LYS A 126 -14.11 16.77 -26.77
CA LYS A 126 -13.72 16.80 -28.19
C LYS A 126 -13.31 18.21 -28.68
N ARG A 127 -14.13 19.21 -28.38
CA ARG A 127 -13.92 20.60 -28.84
C ARG A 127 -12.61 21.23 -28.37
N TYR A 128 -12.07 20.77 -27.23
CA TYR A 128 -10.83 21.27 -26.65
C TYR A 128 -9.64 20.34 -26.90
N PHE A 129 -9.89 19.14 -27.42
CA PHE A 129 -8.87 18.12 -27.57
C PHE A 129 -7.66 18.55 -28.43
N PRO A 130 -7.82 19.28 -29.54
CA PRO A 130 -6.67 19.77 -30.31
C PRO A 130 -5.72 20.62 -29.45
N GLU A 131 -6.25 21.55 -28.68
CA GLU A 131 -5.47 22.44 -27.80
C GLU A 131 -4.80 21.68 -26.62
N VAL A 132 -5.50 20.70 -26.07
CA VAL A 132 -4.98 19.83 -25.01
C VAL A 132 -3.89 18.89 -25.52
N LEU A 133 -4.01 18.40 -26.76
CA LEU A 133 -2.97 17.62 -27.41
C LEU A 133 -1.72 18.46 -27.72
N GLU A 134 -1.89 19.73 -28.06
CA GLU A 134 -0.80 20.70 -28.22
C GLU A 134 -0.05 20.91 -26.90
N LEU A 135 -0.75 21.12 -25.78
CA LEU A 135 -0.16 21.21 -24.44
C LEU A 135 0.63 19.96 -24.07
N MET A 136 0.05 18.79 -24.33
CA MET A 136 0.75 17.52 -24.10
C MET A 136 2.01 17.42 -24.97
N ALA A 137 1.93 17.76 -26.25
CA ALA A 137 3.08 17.71 -27.18
C ALA A 137 4.19 18.68 -26.75
N ASP A 138 3.83 19.88 -26.31
CA ASP A 138 4.77 20.87 -25.78
C ASP A 138 5.46 20.36 -24.50
N GLY A 139 4.70 19.83 -23.55
CA GLY A 139 5.26 19.22 -22.34
C GLY A 139 6.15 18.01 -22.60
N VAL A 140 5.85 17.21 -23.64
CA VAL A 140 6.67 16.06 -24.05
C VAL A 140 8.00 16.50 -24.68
N LYS A 141 7.97 17.50 -25.56
CA LYS A 141 9.13 17.88 -26.39
C LYS A 141 9.99 18.97 -25.76
N ASN A 142 9.36 19.90 -25.06
CA ASN A 142 9.93 21.17 -24.65
C ASN A 142 9.92 21.39 -23.13
N SER A 143 9.83 20.32 -22.33
CA SER A 143 9.86 20.42 -20.86
C SER A 143 11.07 21.21 -20.37
N GLN A 144 10.82 22.15 -19.46
CA GLN A 144 11.85 22.96 -18.82
C GLN A 144 12.16 22.43 -17.42
N PHE A 145 13.39 21.94 -17.25
CA PHE A 145 13.87 21.47 -15.94
C PHE A 145 14.58 22.61 -15.22
N THR A 146 13.92 23.23 -14.24
CA THR A 146 14.48 24.33 -13.43
C THR A 146 15.16 23.80 -12.17
N LYS A 147 16.16 24.54 -11.66
CA LYS A 147 16.83 24.22 -10.39
C LYS A 147 15.85 24.23 -9.21
N GLU A 148 14.91 25.16 -9.20
CA GLU A 148 13.91 25.30 -8.15
C GLU A 148 13.01 24.08 -8.04
N GLU A 149 12.40 23.62 -9.15
CA GLU A 149 11.53 22.43 -9.15
C GLU A 149 12.32 21.16 -8.87
N PHE A 150 13.56 21.08 -9.35
CA PHE A 150 14.48 19.96 -9.03
C PHE A 150 14.74 19.87 -7.53
N ASP A 151 15.09 20.96 -6.86
CA ASP A 151 15.38 20.97 -5.41
C ASP A 151 14.15 20.62 -4.60
N LYS A 152 12.96 21.06 -5.00
CA LYS A 152 11.68 20.67 -4.40
C LYS A 152 11.47 19.16 -4.54
N GLU A 153 11.68 18.59 -5.72
CA GLU A 153 11.49 17.16 -5.99
C GLU A 153 12.47 16.29 -5.21
N VAL A 154 13.74 16.71 -5.12
CA VAL A 154 14.74 16.03 -4.26
C VAL A 154 14.23 15.95 -2.81
N LYS A 155 13.71 17.05 -2.26
CA LYS A 155 13.18 17.10 -0.89
C LYS A 155 11.97 16.15 -0.73
N VAL A 156 11.01 16.22 -1.65
CA VAL A 156 9.82 15.35 -1.63
C VAL A 156 10.23 13.87 -1.70
N THR A 157 11.17 13.53 -2.58
CA THR A 157 11.68 12.16 -2.72
C THR A 157 12.37 11.68 -1.44
N LEU A 158 13.21 12.50 -0.80
CA LEU A 158 13.88 12.16 0.46
C LEU A 158 12.89 11.98 1.61
N ASP A 159 11.86 12.81 1.71
CA ASP A 159 10.80 12.69 2.70
C ASP A 159 9.97 11.40 2.46
N GLY A 160 9.69 11.09 1.19
CA GLY A 160 9.05 9.83 0.78
C GLY A 160 9.86 8.59 1.19
N ILE A 161 11.17 8.61 0.97
CA ILE A 161 12.08 7.53 1.41
C ILE A 161 12.03 7.38 2.92
N LYS A 162 12.14 8.47 3.68
CA LYS A 162 12.10 8.46 5.14
C LYS A 162 10.79 7.88 5.69
N SER A 163 9.67 8.24 5.09
CA SER A 163 8.36 7.68 5.42
C SER A 163 8.26 6.19 5.05
N GLY A 164 8.75 5.82 3.85
CA GLY A 164 8.74 4.46 3.34
C GLY A 164 9.54 3.47 4.19
N GLU A 165 10.61 3.92 4.87
CA GLU A 165 11.43 3.08 5.76
C GLU A 165 10.67 2.53 6.98
N LYS A 166 9.52 3.12 7.32
CA LYS A 166 8.63 2.67 8.40
C LYS A 166 7.54 1.71 7.91
N SER A 167 7.29 1.63 6.61
CA SER A 167 6.25 0.81 6.01
C SER A 167 6.73 -0.62 5.78
N VAL A 168 6.08 -1.59 6.43
CA VAL A 168 6.36 -3.02 6.27
C VAL A 168 6.16 -3.44 4.80
N THR A 169 5.08 -3.01 4.17
CA THR A 169 4.75 -3.33 2.77
C THR A 169 5.77 -2.77 1.78
N ASN A 170 6.26 -1.52 1.99
CA ASN A 170 7.28 -0.93 1.12
C ASN A 170 8.61 -1.67 1.25
N ILE A 171 9.01 -2.02 2.47
CA ILE A 171 10.22 -2.81 2.72
C ILE A 171 10.10 -4.21 2.12
N ALA A 172 8.96 -4.89 2.30
CA ALA A 172 8.69 -6.19 1.71
C ALA A 172 8.87 -6.15 0.19
N ARG A 173 8.20 -5.23 -0.51
CA ARG A 173 8.32 -5.10 -1.98
C ARG A 173 9.75 -4.80 -2.44
N ARG A 174 10.46 -3.92 -1.73
CA ARG A 174 11.86 -3.60 -2.02
C ARG A 174 12.74 -4.84 -1.94
N VAL A 175 12.64 -5.58 -0.84
CA VAL A 175 13.47 -6.77 -0.63
C VAL A 175 13.06 -7.90 -1.57
N GLU A 176 11.77 -8.12 -1.81
CA GLU A 176 11.28 -9.05 -2.83
C GLU A 176 11.94 -8.79 -4.19
N SER A 177 11.91 -7.55 -4.67
CA SER A 177 12.50 -7.18 -5.95
C SER A 177 14.03 -7.35 -5.95
N ALA A 178 14.70 -6.87 -4.91
CA ALA A 178 16.16 -6.97 -4.80
C ALA A 178 16.65 -8.42 -4.75
N LEU A 179 15.92 -9.32 -4.08
CA LEU A 179 16.29 -10.73 -3.99
C LEU A 179 15.90 -11.53 -5.23
N ASN A 180 14.77 -11.19 -5.87
CA ASN A 180 14.29 -11.92 -7.03
C ASN A 180 15.07 -11.60 -8.29
N TYR A 181 15.39 -10.33 -8.51
CA TYR A 181 16.08 -9.86 -9.72
C TYR A 181 17.58 -9.64 -9.53
N GLY A 182 18.00 -9.37 -8.29
CA GLY A 182 19.36 -8.88 -7.99
C GLY A 182 19.41 -7.34 -8.01
N LYS A 183 20.25 -6.76 -7.16
CA LYS A 183 20.37 -5.28 -7.00
C LYS A 183 20.97 -4.57 -8.20
N ASN A 184 21.71 -5.28 -9.03
CA ASN A 184 22.31 -4.76 -10.25
C ASN A 184 21.41 -5.00 -11.48
N HIS A 185 20.14 -5.21 -11.26
CA HIS A 185 19.14 -5.43 -12.29
C HIS A 185 18.10 -4.29 -12.25
N PRO A 186 17.60 -3.76 -13.39
CA PRO A 186 16.65 -2.65 -13.42
C PRO A 186 15.39 -2.86 -12.56
N PHE A 187 14.93 -4.10 -12.42
CA PHE A 187 13.76 -4.42 -11.58
C PHE A 187 14.12 -4.75 -10.13
N GLY A 188 15.39 -4.88 -9.81
CA GLY A 188 15.86 -5.18 -8.45
C GLY A 188 16.53 -4.01 -7.75
N GLU A 189 16.95 -2.98 -8.49
CA GLU A 189 17.44 -1.74 -7.92
C GLU A 189 16.29 -0.92 -7.28
N PHE A 190 16.62 -0.07 -6.36
CA PHE A 190 15.67 0.81 -5.71
C PHE A 190 16.30 2.13 -5.28
N VAL A 191 15.47 3.16 -5.23
CA VAL A 191 15.87 4.51 -4.86
C VAL A 191 16.28 4.57 -3.40
N THR A 192 17.42 5.21 -3.11
CA THR A 192 17.98 5.38 -1.77
C THR A 192 18.30 6.85 -1.51
N LYS A 193 18.44 7.24 -0.23
CA LYS A 193 18.96 8.57 0.11
C LYS A 193 20.32 8.85 -0.56
N ALA A 194 21.18 7.83 -0.64
CA ALA A 194 22.50 7.97 -1.26
C ALA A 194 22.40 8.22 -2.78
N SER A 195 21.55 7.46 -3.48
CA SER A 195 21.36 7.65 -4.92
C SER A 195 20.72 9.01 -5.23
N VAL A 196 19.67 9.40 -4.48
CA VAL A 196 19.01 10.72 -4.68
C VAL A 196 19.98 11.87 -4.47
N ASN A 197 20.85 11.81 -3.47
CA ASN A 197 21.85 12.84 -3.23
C ASN A 197 22.96 12.92 -4.32
N LYS A 198 23.11 11.88 -5.14
CA LYS A 198 24.01 11.86 -6.30
C LYS A 198 23.36 12.35 -7.59
N ILE A 199 22.02 12.35 -7.65
CA ILE A 199 21.30 12.87 -8.82
C ILE A 199 21.52 14.37 -8.92
N THR A 200 21.91 14.83 -10.11
CA THR A 200 22.03 16.25 -10.44
C THR A 200 20.95 16.65 -11.46
N LEU A 201 20.66 17.92 -11.56
CA LEU A 201 19.77 18.45 -12.61
C LEU A 201 20.28 18.08 -14.02
N GLU A 202 21.59 18.03 -14.21
CA GLU A 202 22.18 17.63 -15.49
C GLU A 202 21.97 16.15 -15.78
N ASN A 203 21.99 15.28 -14.77
CA ASN A 203 21.63 13.86 -14.94
C ASN A 203 20.17 13.73 -15.45
N VAL A 204 19.24 14.50 -14.86
CA VAL A 204 17.83 14.51 -15.28
C VAL A 204 17.68 14.96 -16.74
N LYS A 205 18.34 16.06 -17.12
CA LYS A 205 18.34 16.57 -18.50
C LYS A 205 18.95 15.58 -19.48
N THR A 206 20.05 14.95 -19.10
CA THR A 206 20.73 13.93 -19.92
C THR A 206 19.85 12.72 -20.11
N PHE A 207 19.20 12.24 -19.04
CA PHE A 207 18.29 11.10 -19.10
C PHE A 207 17.09 11.39 -20.03
N TYR A 208 16.48 12.57 -19.91
CA TYR A 208 15.41 13.03 -20.80
C TYR A 208 15.87 13.05 -22.26
N LYS A 209 17.00 13.72 -22.56
CA LYS A 209 17.53 13.83 -23.92
C LYS A 209 17.89 12.47 -24.54
N THR A 210 18.29 11.50 -23.72
CA THR A 210 18.74 10.18 -24.18
C THR A 210 17.58 9.23 -24.41
N TYR A 211 16.63 9.17 -23.46
CA TYR A 211 15.62 8.12 -23.44
C TYR A 211 14.22 8.57 -23.87
N TYR A 212 13.92 9.87 -23.85
CA TYR A 212 12.62 10.39 -24.22
C TYR A 212 12.59 10.74 -25.72
N LYS A 213 12.46 9.68 -26.55
CA LYS A 213 12.63 9.77 -27.99
C LYS A 213 11.41 9.24 -28.76
N PRO A 214 11.08 9.84 -29.94
CA PRO A 214 9.94 9.43 -30.75
C PRO A 214 10.06 8.05 -31.36
N ASN A 215 11.26 7.61 -31.73
CA ASN A 215 11.47 6.35 -32.43
C ASN A 215 11.20 5.08 -31.61
N ASN A 216 10.99 5.20 -30.28
CA ASN A 216 10.44 4.16 -29.41
C ASN A 216 9.07 4.56 -28.82
N ALA A 217 8.41 5.58 -29.39
CA ALA A 217 7.16 6.09 -28.86
C ALA A 217 5.95 5.56 -29.64
N TYR A 218 4.90 5.24 -28.88
CA TYR A 218 3.57 4.93 -29.37
C TYR A 218 2.60 5.99 -28.85
N LEU A 219 1.94 6.71 -29.75
CA LEU A 219 0.86 7.63 -29.39
C LEU A 219 -0.48 6.99 -29.75
N VAL A 220 -1.27 6.68 -28.75
CA VAL A 220 -2.60 6.10 -28.90
C VAL A 220 -3.64 7.19 -28.66
N ILE A 221 -4.50 7.46 -29.64
CA ILE A 221 -5.57 8.45 -29.56
C ILE A 221 -6.90 7.73 -29.73
N GLU A 222 -7.82 7.99 -28.80
CA GLU A 222 -9.13 7.36 -28.80
C GLU A 222 -10.24 8.36 -28.47
N GLY A 223 -11.44 8.10 -28.96
CA GLY A 223 -12.64 8.85 -28.64
C GLY A 223 -13.34 9.46 -29.85
N ASP A 224 -14.06 10.55 -29.61
CA ASP A 224 -14.80 11.27 -30.66
C ASP A 224 -13.82 12.14 -31.47
N ILE A 225 -13.16 11.49 -32.42
CA ILE A 225 -12.11 12.09 -33.27
C ILE A 225 -12.46 11.88 -34.75
N ASN A 226 -11.91 12.76 -35.59
CA ASN A 226 -11.81 12.54 -37.02
C ASN A 226 -10.37 12.10 -37.35
N PRO A 227 -10.16 10.86 -37.81
CA PRO A 227 -8.80 10.32 -38.03
C PRO A 227 -7.96 11.18 -38.98
N LYS A 228 -8.55 11.77 -40.01
CA LYS A 228 -7.82 12.62 -40.96
C LYS A 228 -7.30 13.90 -40.29
N GLU A 229 -8.18 14.61 -39.57
CA GLU A 229 -7.81 15.82 -38.83
C GLU A 229 -6.75 15.54 -37.75
N ILE A 230 -6.92 14.45 -37.02
CA ILE A 230 -5.96 14.04 -35.96
C ILE A 230 -4.61 13.65 -36.59
N LYS A 231 -4.58 12.99 -37.73
CA LYS A 231 -3.34 12.65 -38.43
C LYS A 231 -2.56 13.92 -38.83
N GLU A 232 -3.25 14.89 -39.39
CA GLU A 232 -2.66 16.19 -39.77
C GLU A 232 -2.12 16.92 -38.52
N LEU A 233 -2.93 17.02 -37.44
CA LEU A 233 -2.57 17.65 -36.20
C LEU A 233 -1.36 16.98 -35.54
N VAL A 234 -1.39 15.65 -35.36
CA VAL A 234 -0.28 14.89 -34.75
C VAL A 234 1.00 15.06 -35.58
N THR A 235 0.90 15.03 -36.89
CA THR A 235 2.04 15.24 -37.79
C THR A 235 2.62 16.64 -37.56
N LEU A 236 1.78 17.68 -37.49
CA LEU A 236 2.24 19.04 -37.21
C LEU A 236 2.93 19.16 -35.85
N LEU A 237 2.33 18.58 -34.80
CA LEU A 237 2.78 18.72 -33.41
C LEU A 237 4.08 17.95 -33.10
N PHE A 238 4.31 16.79 -33.77
CA PHE A 238 5.40 15.89 -33.40
C PHE A 238 6.48 15.72 -34.48
N LYS A 239 6.33 16.24 -35.70
CA LYS A 239 7.31 16.06 -36.79
C LYS A 239 8.73 16.54 -36.46
N ASP A 240 8.83 17.57 -35.62
CA ASP A 240 10.07 18.17 -35.17
C ASP A 240 10.68 17.56 -33.91
N TRP A 241 10.00 16.56 -33.31
CA TRP A 241 10.55 15.80 -32.19
C TRP A 241 11.70 14.93 -32.67
N ALA A 242 12.94 15.32 -32.28
CA ALA A 242 14.14 14.71 -32.79
C ALA A 242 14.30 13.25 -32.34
N ASN A 243 14.41 12.33 -33.28
CA ASN A 243 14.79 10.94 -33.02
C ASN A 243 16.27 10.82 -32.59
N GLY A 244 16.69 9.63 -32.22
CA GLY A 244 18.09 9.38 -31.84
C GLY A 244 18.36 7.94 -31.48
N ILE A 245 19.63 7.63 -31.26
CA ILE A 245 20.05 6.32 -30.77
C ILE A 245 19.72 6.22 -29.31
N ILE A 246 18.93 5.22 -28.96
CA ILE A 246 18.57 4.91 -27.57
C ILE A 246 19.51 3.78 -27.11
N PRO A 247 20.35 4.04 -26.08
CA PRO A 247 21.23 3.01 -25.55
C PRO A 247 20.43 1.85 -24.98
N THR A 248 20.90 0.64 -25.26
CA THR A 248 20.35 -0.57 -24.64
C THR A 248 21.42 -1.21 -23.76
N GLN A 249 21.00 -1.67 -22.58
CA GLN A 249 21.87 -2.42 -21.68
C GLN A 249 21.55 -3.91 -21.82
N GLU A 250 22.58 -4.74 -21.73
CA GLU A 250 22.36 -6.17 -21.59
C GLU A 250 21.91 -6.47 -20.16
N ILE A 251 20.73 -7.05 -20.04
CA ILE A 251 20.13 -7.37 -18.76
C ILE A 251 20.33 -8.85 -18.49
N THR A 252 21.02 -9.18 -17.39
CA THR A 252 21.21 -10.56 -16.97
C THR A 252 19.88 -11.17 -16.57
N LYS A 253 19.52 -12.32 -17.17
CA LYS A 253 18.28 -13.02 -16.84
C LYS A 253 18.32 -13.49 -15.37
N PRO A 254 17.36 -13.12 -14.52
CA PRO A 254 17.35 -13.54 -13.13
C PRO A 254 17.10 -15.06 -13.01
N THR A 255 17.74 -15.69 -12.02
CA THR A 255 17.63 -17.13 -11.78
C THR A 255 16.88 -17.43 -10.50
N ASN A 256 16.12 -18.53 -10.53
CA ASN A 256 15.46 -19.06 -9.34
C ASN A 256 16.49 -19.74 -8.41
N VAL A 257 16.12 -19.86 -7.14
CA VAL A 257 16.86 -20.69 -6.18
C VAL A 257 16.76 -22.16 -6.54
N SER A 258 17.76 -22.95 -6.14
CA SER A 258 17.77 -24.39 -6.39
C SER A 258 16.70 -25.14 -5.59
N THR A 259 16.44 -24.66 -4.37
CA THR A 259 15.42 -25.18 -3.45
C THR A 259 14.72 -24.00 -2.79
N THR A 260 13.46 -24.18 -2.44
CA THR A 260 12.67 -23.13 -1.76
C THR A 260 13.29 -22.78 -0.41
N GLU A 261 13.43 -21.50 -0.15
CA GLU A 261 14.01 -20.93 1.06
C GLU A 261 13.19 -19.76 1.59
N ILE A 262 13.27 -19.51 2.89
CA ILE A 262 12.68 -18.33 3.52
C ILE A 262 13.73 -17.24 3.62
N ASN A 263 13.38 -16.06 3.12
CA ASN A 263 14.18 -14.85 3.22
C ASN A 263 13.48 -13.89 4.21
N PHE A 264 13.99 -13.81 5.42
CA PHE A 264 13.34 -13.08 6.51
C PHE A 264 13.92 -11.67 6.68
N VAL A 265 13.02 -10.68 6.81
CA VAL A 265 13.35 -9.28 7.12
C VAL A 265 12.67 -8.87 8.41
N ASN A 266 13.49 -8.47 9.41
CA ASN A 266 12.96 -8.03 10.69
C ASN A 266 12.46 -6.58 10.64
N MET A 267 11.17 -6.40 10.95
CA MET A 267 10.52 -5.12 11.16
C MET A 267 9.92 -5.10 12.58
N PRO A 268 10.68 -4.61 13.60
CA PRO A 268 10.28 -4.73 15.01
C PRO A 268 8.91 -4.13 15.35
N ASN A 269 8.47 -3.13 14.59
CA ASN A 269 7.18 -2.46 14.78
C ASN A 269 6.06 -2.97 13.88
N ALA A 270 6.29 -4.06 13.12
CA ALA A 270 5.27 -4.64 12.26
C ALA A 270 4.12 -5.23 13.10
N VAL A 271 2.88 -4.81 12.78
CA VAL A 271 1.66 -5.39 13.36
C VAL A 271 1.17 -6.59 12.55
N GLN A 272 1.61 -6.70 11.30
CA GLN A 272 1.35 -7.81 10.39
C GLN A 272 2.63 -8.20 9.67
N SER A 273 2.71 -9.46 9.25
CA SER A 273 3.75 -9.94 8.37
C SER A 273 3.28 -9.88 6.92
N GLU A 274 4.15 -9.39 6.04
CA GLU A 274 4.00 -9.54 4.59
C GLU A 274 4.70 -10.82 4.15
N ILE A 275 4.00 -11.66 3.40
CA ILE A 275 4.51 -12.91 2.85
C ILE A 275 4.38 -12.86 1.33
N ALA A 276 5.46 -13.15 0.62
CA ALA A 276 5.47 -13.33 -0.82
C ALA A 276 6.22 -14.62 -1.19
N ILE A 277 5.56 -15.51 -1.93
CA ILE A 277 6.20 -16.66 -2.58
C ILE A 277 6.39 -16.26 -4.05
N ILE A 278 7.64 -16.15 -4.49
CA ILE A 278 7.98 -15.58 -5.79
C ILE A 278 9.00 -16.45 -6.54
N ASN A 279 8.78 -16.62 -7.83
CA ASN A 279 9.76 -17.18 -8.74
C ASN A 279 9.73 -16.51 -10.12
N ASN A 280 10.88 -16.48 -10.78
CA ASN A 280 10.99 -16.02 -12.17
C ASN A 280 10.43 -17.08 -13.12
N ILE A 281 9.74 -16.61 -14.16
CA ILE A 281 9.15 -17.46 -15.20
C ILE A 281 9.54 -16.94 -16.58
N ASP A 282 9.45 -17.83 -17.58
CA ASP A 282 9.62 -17.45 -18.99
C ASP A 282 8.25 -17.61 -19.66
N LEU A 283 7.42 -16.59 -19.52
CA LEU A 283 6.08 -16.54 -20.10
C LEU A 283 5.85 -15.17 -20.76
N LYS A 284 5.54 -15.19 -22.03
CA LYS A 284 5.21 -14.01 -22.84
C LYS A 284 3.75 -14.02 -23.26
N LEU A 285 3.22 -12.85 -23.60
CA LEU A 285 1.81 -12.68 -23.98
C LEU A 285 1.41 -13.55 -25.21
N GLY A 286 2.32 -13.77 -26.15
CA GLY A 286 2.05 -14.59 -27.36
C GLY A 286 2.38 -16.08 -27.23
N ASP A 287 2.80 -16.56 -26.05
CA ASP A 287 3.14 -17.97 -25.87
C ASP A 287 1.90 -18.86 -25.86
N LYS A 288 2.03 -20.09 -26.39
CA LYS A 288 0.94 -21.06 -26.41
C LYS A 288 0.36 -21.42 -25.06
N ASP A 289 1.18 -21.34 -24.00
CA ASP A 289 0.79 -21.66 -22.62
C ASP A 289 0.16 -20.45 -21.89
N TYR A 290 0.10 -19.27 -22.56
CA TYR A 290 -0.33 -18.04 -21.93
C TYR A 290 -1.72 -18.15 -21.29
N TYR A 291 -2.72 -18.61 -22.05
CA TYR A 291 -4.09 -18.73 -21.54
C TYR A 291 -4.22 -19.77 -20.45
N ALA A 292 -3.49 -20.88 -20.56
CA ALA A 292 -3.46 -21.92 -19.54
C ALA A 292 -2.85 -21.41 -18.21
N ALA A 293 -1.75 -20.66 -18.29
CA ALA A 293 -1.12 -20.04 -17.12
C ALA A 293 -2.03 -18.97 -16.48
N LEU A 294 -2.74 -18.20 -17.30
CA LEU A 294 -3.70 -17.20 -16.84
C LEU A 294 -4.86 -17.85 -16.07
N LEU A 295 -5.45 -18.92 -16.60
CA LEU A 295 -6.55 -19.64 -15.94
C LEU A 295 -6.06 -20.42 -14.70
N ALA A 296 -4.88 -21.00 -14.72
CA ALA A 296 -4.26 -21.63 -13.55
C ALA A 296 -4.08 -20.62 -12.40
N ASN A 297 -3.58 -19.42 -12.72
CA ASN A 297 -3.45 -18.35 -11.73
C ASN A 297 -4.81 -17.88 -11.19
N GLN A 298 -5.82 -17.80 -12.05
CA GLN A 298 -7.17 -17.39 -11.64
C GLN A 298 -7.79 -18.39 -10.65
N ILE A 299 -7.59 -19.69 -10.87
CA ILE A 299 -8.02 -20.75 -9.94
C ILE A 299 -7.27 -20.63 -8.62
N LEU A 300 -5.94 -20.41 -8.67
CA LEU A 300 -5.10 -20.36 -7.48
C LEU A 300 -5.40 -19.15 -6.61
N GLY A 301 -5.34 -17.94 -7.17
CA GLY A 301 -5.39 -16.70 -6.36
C GLY A 301 -5.90 -15.47 -7.11
N GLY A 302 -6.66 -15.62 -8.21
CA GLY A 302 -7.12 -14.51 -9.03
C GLY A 302 -8.35 -13.75 -8.50
N GLY A 303 -8.79 -13.99 -7.27
CA GLY A 303 -9.93 -13.28 -6.67
C GLY A 303 -10.57 -13.99 -5.49
N GLY A 304 -11.72 -13.48 -5.03
CA GLY A 304 -12.39 -13.95 -3.81
C GLY A 304 -12.92 -15.39 -3.83
N THR A 305 -13.09 -15.98 -5.01
CA THR A 305 -13.50 -17.39 -5.17
C THR A 305 -12.31 -18.33 -5.40
N ALA A 306 -11.09 -17.80 -5.45
CA ALA A 306 -9.88 -18.56 -5.71
C ALA A 306 -9.40 -19.30 -4.46
N ARG A 307 -8.63 -20.39 -4.64
CA ARG A 307 -8.20 -21.29 -3.57
C ARG A 307 -7.45 -20.58 -2.44
N LEU A 308 -6.53 -19.67 -2.74
CA LEU A 308 -5.77 -18.92 -1.72
C LEU A 308 -6.69 -18.07 -0.84
N PHE A 309 -7.64 -17.37 -1.46
CA PHE A 309 -8.59 -16.53 -0.72
C PHE A 309 -9.51 -17.38 0.14
N GLN A 310 -10.08 -18.45 -0.41
CA GLN A 310 -10.97 -19.35 0.33
C GLN A 310 -10.25 -20.01 1.51
N ASN A 311 -9.02 -20.50 1.31
CA ASN A 311 -8.24 -21.14 2.38
C ASN A 311 -7.84 -20.12 3.47
N LEU A 312 -7.07 -19.06 3.10
CA LEU A 312 -6.43 -18.22 4.11
C LEU A 312 -7.40 -17.20 4.75
N ARG A 313 -8.41 -16.72 4.01
CA ARG A 313 -9.38 -15.75 4.52
C ARG A 313 -10.61 -16.44 5.09
N GLU A 314 -11.34 -17.22 4.27
CA GLU A 314 -12.66 -17.73 4.65
C GLU A 314 -12.54 -18.86 5.67
N ASP A 315 -11.68 -19.86 5.40
CA ASP A 315 -11.53 -21.04 6.29
C ASP A 315 -10.67 -20.75 7.53
N LYS A 316 -9.52 -20.07 7.36
CA LYS A 316 -8.52 -19.90 8.42
C LYS A 316 -8.59 -18.54 9.11
N ALA A 317 -9.18 -17.54 8.51
CA ALA A 317 -9.22 -16.16 9.01
C ALA A 317 -7.82 -15.60 9.38
N TYR A 318 -6.78 -15.96 8.61
CA TYR A 318 -5.39 -15.51 8.84
C TYR A 318 -5.14 -14.12 8.26
N THR A 319 -5.88 -13.74 7.23
CA THR A 319 -5.70 -12.51 6.43
C THR A 319 -7.04 -11.93 5.98
N TYR A 320 -7.04 -10.68 5.54
CA TYR A 320 -8.16 -10.10 4.79
C TYR A 320 -8.19 -10.50 3.32
N GLY A 321 -7.11 -11.10 2.80
CA GLY A 321 -7.05 -11.64 1.45
C GLY A 321 -5.68 -12.21 1.11
N SER A 322 -5.68 -13.26 0.27
CA SER A 322 -4.50 -13.87 -0.29
C SER A 322 -4.70 -14.06 -1.78
N TYR A 323 -3.73 -13.65 -2.56
CA TYR A 323 -3.84 -13.58 -4.02
C TYR A 323 -2.58 -14.09 -4.70
N SER A 324 -2.72 -14.47 -5.97
CA SER A 324 -1.60 -14.74 -6.85
C SER A 324 -1.67 -13.97 -8.15
N SER A 325 -0.54 -13.78 -8.78
CA SER A 325 -0.40 -13.13 -10.07
C SER A 325 0.68 -13.77 -10.93
N VAL A 326 0.47 -13.71 -12.23
CA VAL A 326 1.44 -14.04 -13.27
C VAL A 326 1.70 -12.78 -14.06
N SER A 327 2.92 -12.27 -14.03
CA SER A 327 3.28 -11.09 -14.82
C SER A 327 3.57 -11.46 -16.27
N GLN A 328 3.41 -10.48 -17.15
CA GLN A 328 3.55 -10.63 -18.60
C GLN A 328 4.68 -9.73 -19.14
N SER A 329 5.73 -9.51 -18.34
CA SER A 329 6.85 -8.69 -18.75
C SER A 329 7.65 -9.38 -19.86
N ARG A 330 8.05 -8.62 -20.90
CA ARG A 330 8.94 -9.10 -21.96
C ARG A 330 10.33 -9.46 -21.44
N ASP A 331 10.76 -8.77 -20.38
CA ASP A 331 12.15 -8.79 -19.94
C ASP A 331 12.35 -9.65 -18.68
N ALA A 332 11.35 -9.67 -17.77
CA ALA A 332 11.43 -10.49 -16.56
C ALA A 332 10.01 -10.76 -16.01
N ALA A 333 9.42 -11.86 -16.44
CA ALA A 333 8.13 -12.31 -15.93
C ALA A 333 8.29 -13.09 -14.62
N ILE A 334 7.30 -12.96 -13.73
CA ILE A 334 7.28 -13.64 -12.43
C ILE A 334 5.92 -14.28 -12.16
N PHE A 335 5.94 -15.37 -11.40
CA PHE A 335 4.80 -15.82 -10.60
C PHE A 335 4.99 -15.33 -9.18
N LYS A 336 3.92 -14.86 -8.56
CA LYS A 336 3.93 -14.37 -7.19
C LYS A 336 2.62 -14.72 -6.48
N ALA A 337 2.70 -15.28 -5.27
CA ALA A 337 1.57 -15.47 -4.35
C ALA A 337 1.84 -14.70 -3.05
N THR A 338 0.84 -13.98 -2.52
CA THR A 338 1.02 -13.06 -1.39
C THR A 338 -0.09 -13.14 -0.36
N ALA A 339 0.27 -12.83 0.88
CA ALA A 339 -0.68 -12.59 1.97
C ALA A 339 -0.09 -11.61 2.99
N SER A 340 -0.92 -10.69 3.50
CA SER A 340 -0.63 -9.87 4.68
C SER A 340 -1.36 -10.50 5.87
N VAL A 341 -0.62 -11.03 6.85
CA VAL A 341 -1.18 -11.87 7.91
C VAL A 341 -0.81 -11.36 9.30
N ARG A 342 -1.56 -11.74 10.32
CA ARG A 342 -1.16 -11.49 11.71
C ARG A 342 0.17 -12.20 11.99
N ASN A 343 1.09 -11.55 12.71
CA ASN A 343 2.41 -12.11 12.99
C ASN A 343 2.37 -13.54 13.58
N MET A 344 1.42 -13.81 14.47
CA MET A 344 1.29 -15.09 15.16
C MET A 344 0.93 -16.29 14.25
N VAL A 345 0.43 -16.05 13.02
CA VAL A 345 0.03 -17.09 12.07
C VAL A 345 0.88 -17.06 10.80
N THR A 346 2.05 -16.43 10.85
CA THR A 346 2.95 -16.30 9.70
C THR A 346 3.46 -17.66 9.21
N ASP A 347 3.92 -18.51 10.12
CA ASP A 347 4.37 -19.87 9.82
C ASP A 347 3.29 -20.72 9.17
N SER A 348 2.11 -20.75 9.78
CA SER A 348 0.94 -21.47 9.26
C SER A 348 0.50 -20.94 7.90
N SER A 349 0.59 -19.62 7.70
CA SER A 349 0.25 -19.00 6.41
C SER A 349 1.24 -19.37 5.30
N VAL A 350 2.54 -19.46 5.61
CA VAL A 350 3.56 -19.96 4.66
C VAL A 350 3.22 -21.39 4.24
N VAL A 351 2.86 -22.26 5.19
CA VAL A 351 2.47 -23.64 4.91
C VAL A 351 1.24 -23.71 4.02
N GLU A 352 0.18 -22.97 4.34
CA GLU A 352 -1.06 -22.99 3.55
C GLU A 352 -0.89 -22.40 2.15
N LEU A 353 -0.10 -21.32 1.97
CA LEU A 353 0.27 -20.80 0.65
C LEU A 353 0.98 -21.87 -0.20
N GLN A 354 1.98 -22.51 0.35
CA GLN A 354 2.73 -23.57 -0.34
C GLN A 354 1.87 -24.79 -0.65
N LYS A 355 0.96 -25.14 0.23
CA LYS A 355 0.02 -26.26 0.05
C LYS A 355 -0.91 -26.00 -1.15
N GLU A 356 -1.46 -24.80 -1.29
CA GLU A 356 -2.33 -24.47 -2.43
C GLU A 356 -1.55 -24.40 -3.75
N ILE A 357 -0.30 -23.88 -3.74
CA ILE A 357 0.59 -23.93 -4.91
C ILE A 357 0.90 -25.39 -5.27
N THR A 358 1.15 -26.25 -4.30
CA THR A 358 1.40 -27.68 -4.53
C THR A 358 0.16 -28.38 -5.08
N LYS A 359 -1.02 -28.09 -4.52
CA LYS A 359 -2.27 -28.68 -4.99
C LYS A 359 -2.55 -28.34 -6.46
N ILE A 360 -2.43 -27.09 -6.90
CA ILE A 360 -2.72 -26.74 -8.30
C ILE A 360 -1.74 -27.38 -9.28
N ARG A 361 -0.52 -27.67 -8.83
CA ARG A 361 0.51 -28.36 -9.63
C ARG A 361 0.23 -29.86 -9.77
N TYR A 362 -0.17 -30.53 -8.72
CA TYR A 362 -0.21 -32.00 -8.67
C TYR A 362 -1.61 -32.59 -8.54
N GLN A 363 -2.61 -31.78 -8.24
CA GLN A 363 -4.01 -32.19 -8.22
C GLN A 363 -4.77 -31.43 -9.29
N LYS A 364 -5.48 -32.18 -10.14
CA LYS A 364 -6.30 -31.60 -11.21
C LYS A 364 -7.31 -30.61 -10.65
N ALA A 365 -7.48 -29.49 -11.31
CA ALA A 365 -8.60 -28.61 -11.07
C ALA A 365 -9.92 -29.35 -11.39
N SER A 366 -11.00 -29.01 -10.71
CA SER A 366 -12.32 -29.55 -11.02
C SER A 366 -12.85 -28.95 -12.34
N ALA A 367 -13.77 -29.65 -12.98
CA ALA A 367 -14.44 -29.15 -14.18
C ALA A 367 -15.21 -27.85 -13.88
N GLU A 368 -15.75 -27.75 -12.66
CA GLU A 368 -16.47 -26.56 -12.19
C GLU A 368 -15.54 -25.35 -11.99
N GLU A 369 -14.39 -25.54 -11.34
CA GLU A 369 -13.38 -24.48 -11.19
C GLU A 369 -12.96 -23.92 -12.56
N LEU A 370 -12.63 -24.83 -13.51
CA LEU A 370 -12.21 -24.41 -14.84
C LEU A 370 -13.35 -23.68 -15.60
N LYS A 371 -14.57 -24.19 -15.51
CA LYS A 371 -15.75 -23.55 -16.11
C LYS A 371 -15.94 -22.12 -15.55
N ASN A 372 -15.97 -21.98 -14.22
CA ASN A 372 -16.21 -20.70 -13.56
C ASN A 372 -15.15 -19.63 -13.93
N VAL A 373 -13.88 -20.03 -14.01
CA VAL A 373 -12.82 -19.07 -14.39
C VAL A 373 -12.87 -18.71 -15.86
N LYS A 374 -13.23 -19.63 -16.77
CA LYS A 374 -13.46 -19.34 -18.17
C LYS A 374 -14.60 -18.33 -18.35
N GLU A 375 -15.75 -18.59 -17.74
CA GLU A 375 -16.92 -17.71 -17.78
C GLU A 375 -16.60 -16.32 -17.24
N LYS A 376 -15.82 -16.23 -16.15
CA LYS A 376 -15.36 -14.95 -15.60
C LYS A 376 -14.48 -14.18 -16.58
N TYR A 377 -13.51 -14.85 -17.23
CA TYR A 377 -12.63 -14.19 -18.19
C TYR A 377 -13.37 -13.74 -19.43
N ILE A 378 -14.24 -14.59 -19.99
CA ILE A 378 -15.08 -14.26 -21.13
C ILE A 378 -16.01 -13.09 -20.80
N GLY A 379 -16.70 -13.16 -19.65
CA GLY A 379 -17.57 -12.07 -19.21
C GLY A 379 -16.84 -10.75 -19.04
N SER A 380 -15.67 -10.76 -18.40
CA SER A 380 -14.82 -9.57 -18.24
C SER A 380 -14.36 -9.03 -19.61
N PHE A 381 -13.91 -9.90 -20.50
CA PHE A 381 -13.47 -9.52 -21.83
C PHE A 381 -14.59 -8.85 -22.64
N VAL A 382 -15.78 -9.42 -22.62
CA VAL A 382 -16.96 -8.87 -23.32
C VAL A 382 -17.35 -7.50 -22.78
N MET A 383 -17.26 -7.31 -21.47
CA MET A 383 -17.49 -6.00 -20.84
C MET A 383 -16.40 -4.99 -21.19
N ASP A 384 -15.17 -5.43 -21.25
CA ASP A 384 -14.02 -4.56 -21.48
C ASP A 384 -13.91 -4.10 -22.94
N VAL A 385 -14.20 -4.95 -23.93
CA VAL A 385 -14.14 -4.57 -25.35
C VAL A 385 -15.17 -3.51 -25.76
N GLN A 386 -16.15 -3.25 -24.92
CA GLN A 386 -17.10 -2.15 -25.12
C GLN A 386 -16.48 -0.77 -24.83
N LYS A 387 -15.35 -0.74 -24.14
CA LYS A 387 -14.64 0.49 -23.78
C LYS A 387 -13.67 0.86 -24.92
N PRO A 388 -13.71 2.09 -25.43
CA PRO A 388 -12.79 2.54 -26.50
C PRO A 388 -11.32 2.32 -26.14
N ARG A 389 -10.95 2.63 -24.89
CA ARG A 389 -9.61 2.44 -24.34
C ARG A 389 -9.10 1.00 -24.43
N THR A 390 -9.99 0.01 -24.33
CA THR A 390 -9.60 -1.41 -24.43
C THR A 390 -9.16 -1.75 -25.85
N ALA A 391 -9.92 -1.31 -26.88
CA ALA A 391 -9.54 -1.50 -28.27
C ALA A 391 -8.20 -0.82 -28.59
N ALA A 392 -7.99 0.38 -28.06
CA ALA A 392 -6.75 1.12 -28.20
C ALA A 392 -5.55 0.40 -27.54
N ASN A 393 -5.74 -0.13 -26.33
CA ASN A 393 -4.70 -0.92 -25.62
C ASN A 393 -4.38 -2.22 -26.35
N TYR A 394 -5.38 -2.88 -26.95
CA TYR A 394 -5.17 -4.11 -27.73
C TYR A 394 -4.35 -3.81 -28.99
N ALA A 395 -4.67 -2.74 -29.72
CA ALA A 395 -3.90 -2.32 -30.87
C ALA A 395 -2.44 -1.95 -30.50
N LEU A 396 -2.27 -1.27 -29.35
CA LEU A 396 -0.94 -0.98 -28.80
C LEU A 396 -0.17 -2.26 -28.46
N ASN A 397 -0.79 -3.22 -27.78
CA ASN A 397 -0.15 -4.48 -27.42
C ASN A 397 0.22 -5.31 -28.66
N ILE A 398 -0.63 -5.38 -29.67
CA ILE A 398 -0.32 -6.03 -30.94
C ILE A 398 0.96 -5.40 -31.53
N ALA A 399 1.05 -4.08 -31.54
CA ALA A 399 2.22 -3.37 -32.06
C ALA A 399 3.50 -3.58 -31.23
N ARG A 400 3.39 -3.44 -29.89
CA ARG A 400 4.54 -3.51 -28.96
C ARG A 400 5.09 -4.91 -28.80
N TYR A 401 4.21 -5.93 -28.76
CA TYR A 401 4.59 -7.33 -28.53
C TYR A 401 4.70 -8.14 -29.84
N ASN A 402 4.50 -7.48 -30.97
CA ASN A 402 4.50 -8.13 -32.29
C ASN A 402 3.56 -9.35 -32.34
N LEU A 403 2.34 -9.18 -31.83
CA LEU A 403 1.33 -10.22 -31.80
C LEU A 403 0.63 -10.34 -33.16
N PRO A 404 0.03 -11.52 -33.49
CA PRO A 404 -0.88 -11.64 -34.61
C PRO A 404 -2.00 -10.60 -34.55
N SER A 405 -2.42 -10.07 -35.68
CA SER A 405 -3.48 -9.04 -35.75
C SER A 405 -4.81 -9.51 -35.19
N ASP A 406 -5.08 -10.81 -35.22
CA ASP A 406 -6.28 -11.49 -34.73
C ASP A 406 -6.15 -12.01 -33.28
N PHE A 407 -5.05 -11.72 -32.59
CA PHE A 407 -4.77 -12.23 -31.24
C PHE A 407 -5.94 -12.04 -30.27
N TYR A 408 -6.50 -10.85 -30.23
CA TYR A 408 -7.65 -10.55 -29.37
C TYR A 408 -9.00 -10.96 -29.97
N ALA A 409 -9.09 -11.10 -31.28
CA ALA A 409 -10.29 -11.65 -31.92
C ALA A 409 -10.52 -13.12 -31.52
N ASN A 410 -9.43 -13.89 -31.41
CA ASN A 410 -9.45 -15.30 -31.04
C ASN A 410 -9.42 -15.53 -29.52
N TYR A 411 -9.54 -14.46 -28.68
CA TYR A 411 -9.38 -14.56 -27.23
C TYR A 411 -10.37 -15.55 -26.58
N ILE A 412 -11.65 -15.46 -26.93
CA ILE A 412 -12.70 -16.32 -26.37
C ILE A 412 -12.47 -17.77 -26.78
N GLU A 413 -12.15 -18.02 -28.05
CA GLU A 413 -11.82 -19.35 -28.56
C GLU A 413 -10.63 -19.95 -27.82
N ASN A 414 -9.55 -19.18 -27.66
CA ASN A 414 -8.34 -19.63 -26.94
C ASN A 414 -8.61 -19.92 -25.46
N ILE A 415 -9.43 -19.11 -24.78
CA ILE A 415 -9.87 -19.40 -23.39
C ILE A 415 -10.69 -20.70 -23.35
N ASN A 416 -11.63 -20.89 -24.28
CA ASN A 416 -12.47 -22.08 -24.32
C ASN A 416 -11.70 -23.35 -24.67
N ALA A 417 -10.64 -23.26 -25.45
CA ALA A 417 -9.80 -24.39 -25.82
C ALA A 417 -8.96 -24.97 -24.66
N VAL A 418 -8.68 -24.18 -23.61
CA VAL A 418 -7.85 -24.63 -22.46
C VAL A 418 -8.53 -25.81 -21.74
N THR A 419 -7.78 -26.88 -21.55
CA THR A 419 -8.22 -28.08 -20.81
C THR A 419 -7.72 -28.07 -19.35
N ILE A 420 -8.28 -28.97 -18.53
CA ILE A 420 -7.79 -29.20 -17.15
C ILE A 420 -6.31 -29.65 -17.15
N ALA A 421 -5.90 -30.42 -18.15
CA ALA A 421 -4.53 -30.84 -18.31
C ALA A 421 -3.59 -29.67 -18.61
N ASP A 422 -4.02 -28.74 -19.46
CA ASP A 422 -3.24 -27.54 -19.79
C ASP A 422 -3.05 -26.64 -18.56
N VAL A 423 -4.10 -26.45 -17.75
CA VAL A 423 -4.03 -25.73 -16.48
C VAL A 423 -2.98 -26.36 -15.54
N GLN A 424 -3.00 -27.68 -15.38
CA GLN A 424 -2.06 -28.39 -14.54
C GLN A 424 -0.62 -28.29 -15.08
N ASN A 425 -0.43 -28.47 -16.38
CA ASN A 425 0.87 -28.37 -17.04
C ASN A 425 1.46 -26.96 -16.90
N ALA A 426 0.65 -25.94 -17.08
CA ALA A 426 1.06 -24.54 -16.87
C ALA A 426 1.44 -24.28 -15.40
N ALA A 427 0.66 -24.78 -14.44
CA ALA A 427 0.99 -24.67 -13.03
C ALA A 427 2.31 -25.36 -12.67
N ILE A 428 2.55 -26.56 -13.18
CA ILE A 428 3.83 -27.28 -12.99
C ILE A 428 4.99 -26.47 -13.60
N LYS A 429 4.79 -25.92 -14.80
CA LYS A 429 5.83 -25.20 -15.53
C LYS A 429 6.20 -23.85 -14.90
N TYR A 430 5.21 -23.12 -14.41
CA TYR A 430 5.38 -21.71 -14.02
C TYR A 430 5.31 -21.44 -12.51
N PHE A 431 4.54 -22.18 -11.73
CA PHE A 431 4.39 -21.97 -10.28
C PHE A 431 5.38 -22.84 -9.51
N LYS A 432 6.64 -22.38 -9.44
CA LYS A 432 7.78 -23.15 -8.92
C LYS A 432 7.82 -23.18 -7.39
N GLY A 433 6.78 -23.72 -6.72
CA GLY A 433 6.74 -23.82 -5.26
C GLY A 433 7.94 -24.52 -4.62
N ASP A 434 8.64 -25.39 -5.38
CA ASP A 434 9.85 -26.10 -4.99
C ASP A 434 11.17 -25.35 -5.24
N LYS A 435 11.13 -24.23 -5.99
CA LYS A 435 12.29 -23.39 -6.36
C LYS A 435 11.94 -21.90 -6.23
N ALA A 436 11.19 -21.55 -5.20
CA ALA A 436 10.71 -20.20 -4.95
C ALA A 436 11.45 -19.53 -3.78
N ARG A 437 11.50 -18.22 -3.79
CA ARG A 437 11.83 -17.43 -2.61
C ARG A 437 10.56 -17.15 -1.84
N ILE A 438 10.56 -17.48 -0.55
CA ILE A 438 9.51 -17.05 0.39
C ILE A 438 10.05 -15.84 1.13
N VAL A 439 9.65 -14.64 0.75
CA VAL A 439 10.07 -13.42 1.45
C VAL A 439 9.06 -13.14 2.55
N VAL A 440 9.54 -13.11 3.78
CA VAL A 440 8.74 -12.81 4.98
C VAL A 440 9.27 -11.54 5.63
N THR A 441 8.45 -10.51 5.68
CA THR A 441 8.80 -9.25 6.35
C THR A 441 7.84 -9.04 7.52
N GLY A 442 8.35 -9.11 8.76
CA GLY A 442 7.49 -9.08 9.93
C GLY A 442 8.25 -8.85 11.23
N LYS A 443 7.54 -8.90 12.35
CA LYS A 443 8.10 -8.71 13.69
C LYS A 443 8.78 -9.99 14.17
N GLY A 444 10.11 -10.05 14.08
CA GLY A 444 10.90 -11.24 14.35
C GLY A 444 10.61 -11.92 15.68
N ILE A 445 10.46 -11.13 16.75
CA ILE A 445 10.17 -11.65 18.09
C ILE A 445 8.84 -12.44 18.18
N GLU A 446 7.87 -12.13 17.29
CA GLU A 446 6.59 -12.83 17.24
C GLU A 446 6.57 -13.97 16.19
N VAL A 447 7.42 -13.88 15.16
CA VAL A 447 7.38 -14.71 13.97
C VAL A 447 8.40 -15.84 13.99
N LEU A 448 9.68 -15.56 14.33
CA LEU A 448 10.79 -16.48 14.09
C LEU A 448 10.70 -17.75 14.89
N LYS A 449 10.27 -17.70 16.15
CA LYS A 449 10.17 -18.88 17.02
C LYS A 449 9.34 -20.01 16.40
N ASN A 450 8.28 -19.67 15.66
CA ASN A 450 7.43 -20.66 15.00
C ASN A 450 7.92 -20.97 13.58
N LEU A 451 8.37 -19.95 12.85
CA LEU A 451 8.88 -20.12 11.49
C LEU A 451 10.10 -21.07 11.43
N GLU A 452 10.96 -21.03 12.46
CA GLU A 452 12.15 -21.89 12.60
C GLU A 452 11.84 -23.35 12.94
N LYS A 453 10.58 -23.70 13.26
CA LYS A 453 10.15 -25.08 13.44
C LYS A 453 9.84 -25.80 12.12
N GLY A 454 9.71 -25.04 11.03
CA GLY A 454 9.46 -25.60 9.70
C GLY A 454 10.75 -26.09 9.02
N ASP A 455 10.58 -26.78 7.90
CA ASP A 455 11.68 -27.45 7.19
C ASP A 455 12.47 -26.54 6.23
N TYR A 456 12.12 -25.27 6.13
CA TYR A 456 12.79 -24.34 5.22
C TYR A 456 14.06 -23.75 5.83
N VAL A 457 15.11 -23.64 5.02
CA VAL A 457 16.29 -22.84 5.36
C VAL A 457 15.90 -21.38 5.44
N ILE A 458 16.18 -20.73 6.56
CA ILE A 458 15.90 -19.29 6.76
C ILE A 458 17.19 -18.50 6.58
N LYS A 459 17.16 -17.55 5.65
CA LYS A 459 18.19 -16.54 5.43
C LYS A 459 17.70 -15.18 5.91
N TYR A 460 18.56 -14.41 6.53
CA TYR A 460 18.22 -13.13 7.12
C TYR A 460 18.74 -11.98 6.28
N PHE A 461 17.91 -10.96 6.10
CA PHE A 461 18.22 -9.79 5.29
C PHE A 461 17.86 -8.50 6.02
N ASP A 462 18.60 -7.44 5.72
CA ASP A 462 18.25 -6.08 6.13
C ASP A 462 17.16 -5.48 5.23
N LYS A 463 16.68 -4.28 5.57
CA LYS A 463 15.66 -3.53 4.78
C LYS A 463 16.08 -3.19 3.36
N LYS A 464 17.34 -3.39 3.01
CA LYS A 464 17.92 -3.15 1.69
C LYS A 464 18.21 -4.44 0.94
N GLY A 465 17.79 -5.60 1.48
CA GLY A 465 18.07 -6.91 0.91
C GLY A 465 19.55 -7.30 0.94
N ASN A 466 20.35 -6.77 1.88
CA ASN A 466 21.69 -7.30 2.15
C ASN A 466 21.58 -8.48 3.12
N PRO A 467 22.37 -9.55 2.91
CA PRO A 467 22.47 -10.62 3.90
C PRO A 467 22.89 -10.05 5.26
N THR A 468 22.29 -10.56 6.32
CA THR A 468 22.62 -10.20 7.69
C THR A 468 22.55 -11.44 8.60
N VAL A 469 22.95 -11.29 9.85
CA VAL A 469 22.81 -12.33 10.87
C VAL A 469 21.36 -12.39 11.37
N LYS A 470 21.01 -13.52 12.01
CA LYS A 470 19.73 -13.62 12.71
C LYS A 470 19.53 -12.42 13.63
N PRO A 471 18.40 -11.72 13.52
CA PRO A 471 18.14 -10.56 14.39
C PRO A 471 18.18 -10.98 15.87
N ALA A 472 18.85 -10.22 16.69
CA ALA A 472 18.72 -10.38 18.13
C ALA A 472 17.29 -10.05 18.55
N MET A 473 16.60 -11.00 19.16
CA MET A 473 15.21 -10.83 19.59
C MET A 473 15.13 -10.08 20.90
N THR A 474 15.99 -10.47 21.85
CA THR A 474 16.14 -9.86 23.16
C THR A 474 17.63 -9.84 23.51
N MET A 475 18.04 -8.82 24.24
CA MET A 475 19.36 -8.82 24.87
C MET A 475 19.26 -9.50 26.22
N PRO A 476 20.34 -10.14 26.71
CA PRO A 476 20.40 -10.62 28.09
C PRO A 476 20.21 -9.44 29.06
N ILE A 477 19.38 -9.65 30.07
CA ILE A 477 19.21 -8.65 31.15
C ILE A 477 20.50 -8.68 31.97
N PRO A 478 21.19 -7.53 32.15
CA PRO A 478 22.37 -7.47 32.99
C PRO A 478 22.07 -7.95 34.41
N GLU A 479 23.02 -8.66 35.00
CA GLU A 479 22.90 -9.13 36.36
C GLU A 479 22.73 -7.95 37.34
N GLY A 480 21.77 -8.06 38.27
CA GLY A 480 21.44 -7.00 39.23
C GLY A 480 20.55 -5.88 38.68
N MET A 481 20.16 -5.89 37.39
CA MET A 481 19.20 -4.92 36.85
C MET A 481 17.78 -5.29 37.33
N THR A 482 17.08 -4.34 37.91
CA THR A 482 15.69 -4.50 38.40
C THR A 482 14.78 -3.45 37.76
N ALA A 483 13.46 -3.65 37.81
CA ALA A 483 12.50 -2.65 37.38
C ALA A 483 12.68 -1.32 38.13
N GLU A 484 12.94 -1.40 39.43
CA GLU A 484 13.22 -0.23 40.25
C GLU A 484 14.44 0.57 39.75
N ASN A 485 15.55 -0.10 39.39
CA ASN A 485 16.71 0.57 38.79
C ASN A 485 16.36 1.30 37.50
N VAL A 486 15.53 0.69 36.63
CA VAL A 486 15.07 1.28 35.37
C VAL A 486 14.23 2.51 35.63
N ILE A 487 13.28 2.44 36.56
CA ILE A 487 12.42 3.58 36.90
C ILE A 487 13.22 4.71 37.59
N ASN A 488 14.13 4.38 38.49
CA ASN A 488 14.99 5.38 39.07
C ASN A 488 15.86 6.08 38.03
N LYS A 489 16.43 5.34 37.06
CA LYS A 489 17.13 5.94 35.91
C LYS A 489 16.24 6.88 35.09
N TYR A 490 14.99 6.52 34.88
CA TYR A 490 14.01 7.40 34.21
C TYR A 490 13.75 8.67 35.03
N ILE A 491 13.54 8.56 36.33
CA ILE A 491 13.30 9.71 37.20
C ILE A 491 14.51 10.67 37.21
N GLU A 492 15.73 10.11 37.26
CA GLU A 492 16.95 10.92 37.11
C GLU A 492 17.03 11.60 35.73
N ALA A 493 16.72 10.87 34.67
CA ALA A 493 16.74 11.40 33.30
C ALA A 493 15.77 12.55 33.08
N ILE A 494 14.60 12.54 33.72
CA ILE A 494 13.60 13.60 33.56
C ILE A 494 13.85 14.81 34.47
N GLY A 495 14.78 14.78 35.41
CA GLY A 495 15.10 15.97 36.21
C GLY A 495 15.53 15.69 37.66
N GLY A 496 15.55 14.41 38.02
CA GLY A 496 15.98 13.94 39.36
C GLY A 496 14.85 13.85 40.39
N LYS A 497 15.04 12.93 41.34
CA LYS A 497 14.02 12.59 42.35
C LYS A 497 13.55 13.78 43.17
N GLU A 498 14.45 14.65 43.57
CA GLU A 498 14.13 15.82 44.38
C GLU A 498 13.13 16.75 43.71
N LYS A 499 13.39 17.12 42.44
CA LYS A 499 12.46 17.99 41.66
C LYS A 499 11.14 17.33 41.37
N VAL A 500 11.16 16.04 41.02
CA VAL A 500 9.95 15.26 40.69
C VAL A 500 9.05 15.17 41.95
N MET A 501 9.61 14.91 43.13
CA MET A 501 8.84 14.79 44.38
C MET A 501 8.36 16.14 44.93
N ALA A 502 8.97 17.26 44.53
CA ALA A 502 8.54 18.61 44.90
C ALA A 502 7.27 19.09 44.11
N VAL A 503 6.87 18.39 43.06
CA VAL A 503 5.68 18.71 42.29
C VAL A 503 4.43 18.34 43.09
N LYS A 504 3.49 19.29 43.20
CA LYS A 504 2.20 19.09 43.86
C LYS A 504 1.07 18.98 42.88
N THR A 505 1.15 19.74 41.77
CA THR A 505 0.12 19.70 40.72
C THR A 505 0.75 19.81 39.34
N ILE A 506 0.10 19.19 38.31
CA ILE A 506 0.49 19.32 36.91
C ILE A 506 -0.80 19.56 36.07
N MET A 507 -0.73 20.52 35.16
CA MET A 507 -1.69 20.70 34.09
C MET A 507 -0.97 20.51 32.76
N ILE A 508 -1.56 19.69 31.86
CA ILE A 508 -1.06 19.45 30.50
C ILE A 508 -2.19 19.70 29.51
N VAL A 509 -1.94 20.55 28.52
CA VAL A 509 -2.85 20.82 27.42
C VAL A 509 -2.24 20.28 26.12
N SER A 510 -2.98 19.46 25.40
CA SER A 510 -2.53 18.82 24.18
C SER A 510 -3.55 18.95 23.07
N ASN A 511 -3.07 19.16 21.85
CA ASN A 511 -3.87 19.28 20.65
C ASN A 511 -3.68 18.04 19.78
N ALA A 512 -4.76 17.55 19.15
CA ALA A 512 -4.72 16.52 18.12
C ALA A 512 -5.73 16.85 17.02
N THR A 513 -5.62 16.18 15.88
CA THR A 513 -6.62 16.27 14.80
C THR A 513 -7.07 14.86 14.46
N VAL A 514 -8.36 14.62 14.49
CA VAL A 514 -8.97 13.32 14.16
C VAL A 514 -9.89 13.52 12.94
N GLN A 515 -9.54 12.91 11.82
CA GLN A 515 -10.29 13.03 10.56
C GLN A 515 -10.60 14.49 10.17
N GLY A 516 -9.63 15.37 10.36
CA GLY A 516 -9.78 16.81 10.08
C GLY A 516 -10.43 17.64 11.18
N THR A 517 -10.93 17.00 12.25
CA THR A 517 -11.59 17.69 13.37
C THR A 517 -10.56 17.95 14.50
N PRO A 518 -10.40 19.21 14.95
CA PRO A 518 -9.50 19.55 16.05
C PRO A 518 -10.06 19.02 17.38
N LEU A 519 -9.14 18.45 18.18
CA LEU A 519 -9.40 17.91 19.50
C LEU A 519 -8.44 18.57 20.48
N LEU A 520 -8.97 19.01 21.59
CA LEU A 520 -8.20 19.54 22.73
C LEU A 520 -8.35 18.59 23.91
N MET A 521 -7.21 18.17 24.49
CA MET A 521 -7.19 17.37 25.72
C MET A 521 -6.51 18.17 26.83
N THR A 522 -7.19 18.36 27.93
CA THR A 522 -6.64 18.97 29.15
C THR A 522 -6.60 17.92 30.23
N MET A 523 -5.39 17.69 30.75
CA MET A 523 -5.15 16.81 31.89
C MET A 523 -4.70 17.64 33.09
N LYS A 524 -5.35 17.45 34.24
CA LYS A 524 -4.98 18.05 35.51
C LYS A 524 -4.76 16.96 36.54
N SER A 525 -3.69 17.03 37.28
CA SER A 525 -3.34 16.06 38.33
C SER A 525 -2.87 16.78 39.59
N ALA A 526 -3.21 16.22 40.74
CA ALA A 526 -2.73 16.67 42.02
C ALA A 526 -2.32 15.51 42.93
N ALA A 527 -1.29 15.72 43.70
CA ALA A 527 -0.80 14.74 44.68
C ALA A 527 -1.88 14.47 45.75
N PRO A 528 -1.99 13.23 46.28
CA PRO A 528 -1.21 12.07 45.84
C PRO A 528 -1.80 11.41 44.56
N ASN A 529 -3.09 11.47 44.34
CA ASN A 529 -3.81 10.61 43.36
C ASN A 529 -5.00 11.27 42.64
N LYS A 530 -5.22 12.58 42.78
CA LYS A 530 -6.33 13.27 42.09
C LYS A 530 -6.02 13.46 40.63
N THR A 531 -7.01 13.17 39.76
CA THR A 531 -6.90 13.35 38.29
C THR A 531 -8.18 13.91 37.67
N SER A 532 -8.03 14.74 36.67
CA SER A 532 -9.11 15.25 35.83
C SER A 532 -8.62 15.26 34.39
N GLN A 533 -9.36 14.62 33.48
CA GLN A 533 -9.12 14.64 32.06
C GLN A 533 -10.36 15.13 31.35
N VAL A 534 -10.21 16.17 30.51
CA VAL A 534 -11.28 16.72 29.70
C VAL A 534 -10.83 16.65 28.23
N ILE A 535 -11.66 16.05 27.41
CA ILE A 535 -11.50 16.03 25.95
C ILE A 535 -12.59 16.89 25.34
N SER A 536 -12.19 17.90 24.60
CA SER A 536 -13.11 18.82 23.92
C SER A 536 -12.94 18.74 22.40
N VAL A 537 -14.05 18.79 21.69
CA VAL A 537 -14.13 18.79 20.23
C VAL A 537 -14.88 20.04 19.81
N MET A 538 -14.28 20.89 18.98
CA MET A 538 -14.85 22.17 18.56
C MET A 538 -15.35 23.05 19.73
N GLY A 539 -14.61 23.03 20.86
CA GLY A 539 -14.93 23.82 22.05
C GLY A 539 -15.97 23.22 23.00
N ASN A 540 -16.60 22.08 22.65
CA ASN A 540 -17.56 21.39 23.50
C ASN A 540 -16.91 20.19 24.20
N THR A 541 -17.22 19.97 25.48
CA THR A 541 -16.75 18.77 26.19
C THR A 541 -17.37 17.52 25.59
N PHE A 542 -16.53 16.65 25.07
CA PHE A 542 -16.92 15.36 24.52
C PHE A 542 -16.83 14.24 25.55
N GLN A 543 -15.79 14.28 26.37
CA GLN A 543 -15.55 13.31 27.44
C GLN A 543 -14.88 14.02 28.62
N LYS A 544 -15.31 13.66 29.84
CA LYS A 544 -14.71 14.11 31.10
C LYS A 544 -14.51 12.88 31.99
N ALA A 545 -13.31 12.72 32.56
CA ALA A 545 -13.02 11.70 33.55
C ALA A 545 -12.39 12.38 34.76
N VAL A 546 -12.94 12.15 35.96
CA VAL A 546 -12.49 12.79 37.20
C VAL A 546 -12.31 11.75 38.28
N PHE A 547 -11.28 11.93 39.09
CA PHE A 547 -11.04 11.19 40.32
C PHE A 547 -10.55 12.15 41.39
N ASP A 548 -11.25 12.24 42.52
CA ASP A 548 -11.00 13.19 43.60
C ASP A 548 -9.99 12.67 44.67
N GLY A 549 -9.51 11.44 44.47
CA GLY A 549 -8.66 10.71 45.43
C GLY A 549 -9.36 9.59 46.14
N GLU A 550 -10.71 9.60 46.21
CA GLU A 550 -11.52 8.58 46.86
C GLU A 550 -12.63 8.05 45.95
N LYS A 551 -13.23 8.93 45.11
CA LYS A 551 -14.32 8.64 44.18
C LYS A 551 -14.01 9.20 42.81
N GLY A 552 -14.57 8.60 41.77
CA GLY A 552 -14.41 9.09 40.41
C GLY A 552 -15.58 8.75 39.53
N TYR A 553 -15.64 9.44 38.39
CA TYR A 553 -16.62 9.19 37.34
C TYR A 553 -16.05 9.45 35.96
N GLU A 554 -16.69 8.86 35.00
CA GLU A 554 -16.51 9.18 33.58
C GLU A 554 -17.83 9.70 33.00
N GLU A 555 -17.78 10.78 32.26
CA GLU A 555 -18.91 11.33 31.55
C GLU A 555 -18.57 11.40 30.06
N SER A 556 -19.41 10.83 29.22
CA SER A 556 -19.28 10.88 27.77
C SER A 556 -20.64 11.14 27.15
N ARG A 557 -20.72 12.15 26.29
CA ARG A 557 -21.95 12.59 25.61
C ARG A 557 -23.12 12.82 26.58
N GLY A 558 -22.84 13.39 27.76
CA GLY A 558 -23.84 13.68 28.81
C GLY A 558 -24.28 12.47 29.62
N GLN A 559 -23.70 11.29 29.43
CA GLN A 559 -23.92 10.12 30.26
C GLN A 559 -22.79 9.97 31.26
N ARG A 560 -23.10 10.09 32.53
CA ARG A 560 -22.20 9.93 33.66
C ARG A 560 -22.24 8.50 34.19
N LYS A 561 -21.04 7.91 34.38
CA LYS A 561 -20.85 6.60 34.98
C LYS A 561 -19.89 6.73 36.16
N GLU A 562 -20.28 6.34 37.33
CA GLU A 562 -19.41 6.32 38.51
C GLU A 562 -18.35 5.22 38.37
N MET A 563 -17.20 5.47 38.97
CA MET A 563 -16.09 4.52 39.03
C MET A 563 -16.30 3.58 40.21
N GLU A 564 -16.33 2.27 39.95
CA GLU A 564 -16.64 1.25 40.97
C GLU A 564 -15.70 0.05 40.87
N GLY A 565 -15.70 -0.81 41.92
CA GLY A 565 -14.97 -2.08 41.95
C GLY A 565 -13.45 -1.93 41.79
N ASP A 566 -12.84 -2.86 41.06
CA ASP A 566 -11.37 -2.92 40.89
C ASP A 566 -10.77 -1.65 40.29
N ASN A 567 -11.53 -0.93 39.45
CA ASN A 567 -11.05 0.31 38.84
C ASN A 567 -10.89 1.43 39.86
N LEU A 568 -11.85 1.52 40.81
CA LEU A 568 -11.78 2.48 41.89
C LEU A 568 -10.60 2.19 42.85
N GLU A 569 -10.43 0.94 43.25
CA GLU A 569 -9.33 0.54 44.14
C GLU A 569 -7.96 0.74 43.47
N LYS A 570 -7.84 0.45 42.21
CA LYS A 570 -6.62 0.73 41.42
C LYS A 570 -6.31 2.23 41.32
N ALA A 571 -7.33 3.08 41.22
CA ALA A 571 -7.16 4.53 41.17
C ALA A 571 -6.64 5.10 42.49
N LYS A 572 -7.13 4.61 43.65
CA LYS A 572 -6.74 5.03 44.96
C LYS A 572 -5.25 4.81 45.25
N GLY A 573 -4.68 3.72 44.71
CA GLY A 573 -3.26 3.34 44.93
C GLY A 573 -2.25 3.96 43.98
N LYS A 574 -2.67 4.79 43.00
CA LYS A 574 -1.77 5.31 41.96
C LYS A 574 -1.23 6.70 42.26
N ASN A 575 0.05 6.92 41.92
CA ASN A 575 0.60 8.27 41.83
C ASN A 575 0.04 8.97 40.62
N ALA A 576 -0.65 10.11 40.79
CA ALA A 576 -1.32 10.84 39.73
C ALA A 576 -0.37 11.73 38.92
N LEU A 577 0.73 12.19 39.51
CA LEU A 577 1.64 13.16 38.87
C LEU A 577 2.66 12.47 37.95
N PHE A 578 3.32 11.45 38.49
CA PHE A 578 4.34 10.68 37.78
C PHE A 578 4.00 9.20 37.87
N GLY A 579 3.10 8.75 36.97
CA GLY A 579 2.59 7.38 37.00
C GLY A 579 3.67 6.30 36.89
N ASP A 580 4.84 6.64 36.32
CA ASP A 580 5.96 5.70 36.21
C ASP A 580 6.54 5.29 37.59
N LEU A 581 6.34 6.09 38.65
CA LEU A 581 6.71 5.70 40.02
C LEU A 581 5.93 4.47 40.50
N ASN A 582 4.75 4.19 39.94
CA ASN A 582 3.99 3.01 40.27
C ASN A 582 4.61 1.72 39.70
N TYR A 583 5.54 1.83 38.74
CA TYR A 583 6.15 0.69 38.03
C TYR A 583 7.44 0.15 38.74
N THR A 584 7.85 0.72 39.85
CA THR A 584 9.03 0.25 40.63
C THR A 584 8.88 -1.19 41.08
N THR A 585 7.64 -1.66 41.32
CA THR A 585 7.32 -3.04 41.68
C THR A 585 7.01 -3.92 40.49
N GLY A 586 7.23 -3.42 39.25
CA GLY A 586 6.99 -4.15 38.01
C GLY A 586 8.02 -5.27 37.78
N GLU A 587 7.73 -6.09 36.80
CA GLU A 587 8.62 -7.15 36.34
C GLU A 587 9.48 -6.65 35.17
N LEU A 588 10.80 -6.83 35.30
CA LEU A 588 11.73 -6.60 34.19
C LEU A 588 11.65 -7.77 33.20
N VAL A 589 11.00 -7.56 32.06
CA VAL A 589 10.63 -8.66 31.14
C VAL A 589 11.74 -8.98 30.16
N ARG A 590 12.32 -7.93 29.52
CA ARG A 590 13.30 -8.09 28.46
C ARG A 590 13.96 -6.76 28.08
N ILE A 591 15.05 -6.88 27.34
CA ILE A 591 15.64 -5.77 26.58
C ILE A 591 15.48 -6.12 25.11
N GLU A 592 14.88 -5.23 24.32
CA GLU A 592 14.66 -5.47 22.89
C GLU A 592 15.06 -4.25 22.05
N PRO A 593 15.47 -4.47 20.78
CA PRO A 593 15.70 -3.36 19.85
C PRO A 593 14.39 -2.63 19.53
N LEU A 594 14.38 -1.32 19.65
CA LEU A 594 13.26 -0.45 19.31
C LEU A 594 13.77 0.74 18.49
N GLU A 595 13.39 0.86 17.21
CA GLU A 595 13.79 1.95 16.30
C GLU A 595 15.31 2.21 16.23
N GLY A 596 16.11 1.14 16.26
CA GLY A 596 17.58 1.22 16.19
C GLY A 596 18.28 1.51 17.52
N LYS A 597 17.54 1.59 18.62
CA LYS A 597 18.03 1.72 19.99
C LYS A 597 17.58 0.52 20.82
N ASN A 598 18.21 0.29 21.95
CA ASN A 598 17.81 -0.75 22.89
C ASN A 598 16.83 -0.17 23.91
N ALA A 599 15.69 -0.81 24.08
CA ALA A 599 14.70 -0.46 25.09
C ALA A 599 14.59 -1.56 26.14
N VAL A 600 14.62 -1.15 27.40
CA VAL A 600 14.34 -2.00 28.56
C VAL A 600 12.83 -2.03 28.76
N VAL A 601 12.25 -3.23 28.88
CA VAL A 601 10.79 -3.41 29.01
C VAL A 601 10.45 -3.83 30.42
N VAL A 602 9.68 -2.98 31.11
CA VAL A 602 9.09 -3.26 32.41
C VAL A 602 7.61 -3.55 32.22
N LYS A 603 7.14 -4.70 32.72
CA LYS A 603 5.74 -5.07 32.76
C LYS A 603 5.15 -4.72 34.12
N TYR A 604 4.05 -4.02 34.10
CA TYR A 604 3.28 -3.67 35.28
C TYR A 604 1.78 -3.77 35.00
N ASP A 605 1.08 -4.60 35.74
CA ASP A 605 -0.34 -4.88 35.56
C ASP A 605 -0.64 -5.30 34.08
N ASP A 606 -1.47 -4.55 33.40
CA ASP A 606 -1.88 -4.75 31.99
C ASP A 606 -1.02 -3.99 30.98
N ALA A 607 0.09 -3.38 31.41
CA ALA A 607 0.95 -2.55 30.57
C ALA A 607 2.39 -3.04 30.48
N GLU A 608 2.99 -2.91 29.30
CA GLU A 608 4.43 -2.99 29.05
C GLU A 608 4.97 -1.58 28.77
N ILE A 609 5.98 -1.17 29.51
CA ILE A 609 6.59 0.16 29.42
C ILE A 609 8.02 0.02 28.91
N PHE A 610 8.38 0.81 27.92
CA PHE A 610 9.66 0.75 27.22
C PHE A 610 10.49 2.00 27.57
N TYR A 611 11.66 1.80 28.15
CA TYR A 611 12.61 2.85 28.46
C TYR A 611 13.85 2.71 27.59
N ASP A 612 14.26 3.77 26.91
CA ASP A 612 15.51 3.81 26.13
C ASP A 612 16.69 3.52 27.06
N MET A 613 17.46 2.48 26.77
CA MET A 613 18.52 2.00 27.62
C MET A 613 19.66 3.02 27.80
N ALA A 614 19.94 3.85 26.80
CA ALA A 614 20.98 4.86 26.82
C ALA A 614 20.55 6.10 27.61
N THR A 615 19.40 6.66 27.27
CA THR A 615 18.92 7.93 27.85
C THR A 615 18.11 7.77 29.13
N GLY A 616 17.56 6.58 29.39
CA GLY A 616 16.62 6.33 30.48
C GLY A 616 15.19 6.84 30.20
N LEU A 617 14.96 7.56 29.13
CA LEU A 617 13.63 8.15 28.83
C LEU A 617 12.61 7.10 28.42
N LYS A 618 11.35 7.28 28.81
CA LYS A 618 10.22 6.48 28.33
C LYS A 618 9.97 6.77 26.86
N VAL A 619 9.96 5.73 26.04
CA VAL A 619 9.78 5.89 24.59
C VAL A 619 8.50 5.27 24.08
N LYS A 620 7.94 4.26 24.79
CA LYS A 620 6.72 3.58 24.41
C LYS A 620 6.02 2.95 25.59
N SER A 621 4.72 2.80 25.51
CA SER A 621 3.95 1.89 26.36
C SER A 621 2.95 1.09 25.51
N ILE A 622 2.60 -0.12 25.95
CA ILE A 622 1.57 -0.95 25.35
C ILE A 622 0.63 -1.35 26.48
N LYS A 623 -0.59 -0.82 26.48
CA LYS A 623 -1.64 -1.22 27.40
C LYS A 623 -2.51 -2.30 26.77
N THR A 624 -2.78 -3.39 27.49
CA THR A 624 -3.69 -4.45 27.06
C THR A 624 -5.06 -4.22 27.72
N MET A 625 -6.10 -4.08 26.93
CA MET A 625 -7.47 -3.91 27.40
C MET A 625 -8.33 -5.10 26.95
N LYS A 626 -9.27 -5.52 27.78
CA LYS A 626 -10.30 -6.50 27.38
C LYS A 626 -11.54 -5.75 26.90
N THR A 627 -11.98 -6.07 25.71
CA THR A 627 -13.26 -5.57 25.16
C THR A 627 -14.43 -6.26 25.85
N PRO A 628 -15.67 -5.74 25.78
CA PRO A 628 -16.84 -6.36 26.40
C PRO A 628 -17.11 -7.81 25.95
N ASP A 629 -16.66 -8.17 24.73
CA ASP A 629 -16.71 -9.53 24.18
C ASP A 629 -15.52 -10.42 24.58
N GLY A 630 -14.68 -9.95 25.53
CA GLY A 630 -13.58 -10.71 26.12
C GLY A 630 -12.29 -10.74 25.27
N LYS A 631 -12.23 -10.07 24.12
CA LYS A 631 -11.02 -9.99 23.29
C LYS A 631 -10.01 -9.03 23.88
N GLU A 632 -8.74 -9.40 23.82
CA GLU A 632 -7.63 -8.52 24.20
C GLU A 632 -7.24 -7.59 23.04
N VAL A 633 -7.23 -6.28 23.33
CA VAL A 633 -6.79 -5.24 22.40
C VAL A 633 -5.57 -4.54 22.99
N LYS A 634 -4.49 -4.48 22.22
CA LYS A 634 -3.26 -3.77 22.58
C LYS A 634 -3.32 -2.34 22.06
N MET A 635 -3.08 -1.38 22.95
CA MET A 635 -3.05 0.05 22.65
C MET A 635 -1.62 0.58 22.83
N PRO A 636 -0.82 0.65 21.76
CA PRO A 636 0.51 1.23 21.83
C PRO A 636 0.42 2.77 21.87
N THR A 637 1.26 3.36 22.73
CA THR A 637 1.49 4.79 22.83
C THR A 637 2.99 5.06 22.74
N THR A 638 3.43 6.01 21.91
CA THR A 638 4.83 6.43 21.80
C THR A 638 5.01 7.83 22.37
N PHE A 639 6.20 8.08 22.95
CA PHE A 639 6.56 9.33 23.59
C PHE A 639 7.84 9.88 22.96
N SER A 640 7.83 11.14 22.56
CA SER A 640 8.98 11.79 21.90
C SER A 640 8.96 13.29 22.12
N ASP A 641 9.96 14.01 21.57
CA ASP A 641 10.10 15.46 21.69
C ASP A 641 10.12 15.94 23.16
N TYR A 642 11.02 15.35 23.96
CA TYR A 642 11.17 15.71 25.38
C TYR A 642 11.74 17.12 25.54
N LYS A 643 11.03 17.99 26.27
CA LYS A 643 11.45 19.36 26.59
C LYS A 643 11.33 19.64 28.08
N ALA A 644 12.21 20.50 28.58
CA ALA A 644 12.23 20.86 29.99
C ALA A 644 11.17 21.94 30.29
N VAL A 645 10.38 21.68 31.34
CA VAL A 645 9.51 22.67 32.01
C VAL A 645 9.87 22.73 33.48
N ASN A 646 10.31 23.85 33.95
CA ASN A 646 10.84 24.06 35.34
C ASN A 646 11.91 23.01 35.73
N GLY A 647 12.74 22.62 34.72
CA GLY A 647 13.84 21.66 34.92
C GLY A 647 13.41 20.20 35.02
N ILE A 648 12.17 19.87 34.63
CA ILE A 648 11.65 18.50 34.48
C ILE A 648 11.31 18.26 32.99
N LEU A 649 11.78 17.13 32.43
CA LEU A 649 11.53 16.76 31.03
C LEU A 649 10.17 16.10 30.89
N PHE A 650 9.36 16.62 29.95
CA PHE A 650 8.08 16.05 29.54
C PHE A 650 8.06 15.76 28.03
N PRO A 651 7.42 14.67 27.59
CA PRO A 651 7.23 14.42 26.17
C PRO A 651 6.21 15.42 25.58
N HIS A 652 6.59 16.12 24.52
CA HIS A 652 5.73 17.08 23.81
C HIS A 652 5.04 16.47 22.60
N ALA A 653 5.41 15.27 22.18
CA ALA A 653 4.73 14.50 21.16
C ALA A 653 4.35 13.12 21.71
N VAL A 654 3.04 12.84 21.70
CA VAL A 654 2.48 11.56 22.17
C VAL A 654 1.58 11.01 21.06
N ALA A 655 1.96 9.86 20.49
CA ALA A 655 1.16 9.20 19.47
C ALA A 655 0.55 7.91 20.03
N GLN A 656 -0.77 7.80 19.95
CA GLN A 656 -1.53 6.66 20.44
C GLN A 656 -2.30 6.02 19.30
N LYS A 657 -2.26 4.70 19.20
CA LYS A 657 -3.07 3.94 18.27
C LYS A 657 -4.30 3.36 18.98
N SER A 658 -5.48 3.76 18.54
CA SER A 658 -6.77 3.29 19.07
C SER A 658 -7.59 2.67 17.93
N GLY A 659 -7.54 1.33 17.78
CA GLY A 659 -8.15 0.62 16.67
C GLY A 659 -7.60 1.10 15.33
N PRO A 660 -8.45 1.54 14.37
CA PRO A 660 -8.01 2.08 13.08
C PRO A 660 -7.54 3.54 13.13
N MET A 661 -7.68 4.23 14.30
CA MET A 661 -7.36 5.64 14.44
C MET A 661 -5.96 5.84 15.03
N ASP A 662 -5.18 6.70 14.39
CA ASP A 662 -3.92 7.21 14.92
C ASP A 662 -4.17 8.60 15.54
N LEU A 663 -4.00 8.71 16.87
CA LEU A 663 -4.16 9.93 17.65
C LEU A 663 -2.78 10.51 17.93
N ASN A 664 -2.41 11.58 17.25
CA ASN A 664 -1.15 12.27 17.43
C ASN A 664 -1.38 13.56 18.24
N PHE A 665 -1.01 13.52 19.52
CA PHE A 665 -1.11 14.66 20.41
C PHE A 665 0.19 15.47 20.40
N THR A 666 0.07 16.78 20.23
CA THR A 666 1.14 17.73 20.46
C THR A 666 0.82 18.55 21.71
N VAL A 667 1.71 18.50 22.70
CA VAL A 667 1.56 19.25 23.93
C VAL A 667 1.81 20.73 23.65
N SER A 668 0.83 21.56 23.94
CA SER A 668 0.90 23.01 23.74
C SER A 668 1.25 23.77 25.02
N GLU A 669 0.88 23.25 26.20
CA GLU A 669 1.14 23.89 27.48
C GLU A 669 1.33 22.87 28.59
N ILE A 670 2.31 23.11 29.48
CA ILE A 670 2.49 22.39 30.75
C ILE A 670 2.69 23.41 31.84
N LYS A 671 1.91 23.29 32.92
CA LYS A 671 2.06 24.08 34.14
C LYS A 671 2.33 23.17 35.34
N ILE A 672 3.35 23.51 36.13
CA ILE A 672 3.73 22.77 37.32
C ILE A 672 3.44 23.64 38.53
N ASN A 673 2.69 23.13 39.50
CA ASN A 673 2.25 23.81 40.70
C ASN A 673 1.36 25.05 40.44
N GLU A 674 0.79 25.15 39.25
CA GLU A 674 -0.09 26.23 38.79
C GLU A 674 -1.24 25.68 37.96
N GLY A 675 -2.36 26.42 37.87
CA GLY A 675 -3.48 26.11 36.95
C GLY A 675 -4.34 24.93 37.33
N VAL A 676 -4.19 24.42 38.57
CA VAL A 676 -4.97 23.31 39.13
C VAL A 676 -5.55 23.72 40.46
N THR A 677 -6.85 23.52 40.65
CA THR A 677 -7.60 23.80 41.86
C THR A 677 -8.42 22.58 42.29
N ASP A 678 -8.90 22.55 43.53
CA ASP A 678 -9.77 21.44 44.00
C ASP A 678 -11.07 21.33 43.27
N GLU A 679 -11.56 22.41 42.62
CA GLU A 679 -12.77 22.40 41.79
C GLU A 679 -12.59 21.55 40.51
N ASP A 680 -11.38 21.37 40.04
CA ASP A 680 -11.07 20.58 38.86
C ASP A 680 -11.35 19.08 39.06
N PHE A 681 -11.47 18.65 40.33
CA PHE A 681 -11.66 17.26 40.72
C PHE A 681 -13.07 16.96 41.26
N LYS A 682 -14.05 17.86 41.02
CA LYS A 682 -15.43 17.69 41.40
C LYS A 682 -16.33 17.15 40.30
#